data_4c5e0aa0a03193f1ff8a79648788c74e
#
_entry.id   4c5e0aa0a03193f1ff8a79648788c74e
#
_cell.length_a   1.000
_cell.length_b   1.000
_cell.length_c   1.000
_cell.angle_alpha   90.00
_cell.angle_beta   90.00
_cell.angle_gamma   90.00
#
_symmetry.space_group_name_H-M   'P 1'
#
loop_
_entity.id
_entity.type
_entity.pdbx_description
1 polymer ?
#
loop_
_entity_poly.entity_id
_entity_poly.type
_entity_poly.pdbx_seq_one_letter_code
_entity_poly.pdbx_strand_id
1 'polypeptide(L)'
;MQSNQELDLSWNLVEKTGVNIFLTGRAGTGKTTFLRDLVKRTRKRCVVLAPTGIAAINAGGSTLHSFFQLPFGPFIPNSSVVDQRSFRFSKHKIRMIRSLDLVIIDEISMVRADLLDSVDSVLRRYRDRTRPFGGVQLLMIGDLQQLAPVAKAEEWELLRNYYDTQYFFSSHALRESGFVTVELQTVYRQSNAEFVQLLNAVRTNTADASVLMRLNGRYIPGFSPAEEDGYIRLTTHNAMADRFNEQKLRELKAESIVYEAEVKDEFPELAYPTAQKLELKAGAQVMFVKNDSSSSKRFFNGLLGRVTRIGADFVEVLPQNASEPITVSREVWNNTRYVLNKDTKNIEEEVIGTFSQIPLKLAWSITVHKSQGLTFEKAIIDVQYSFTHGQTYVALSRCRSLEGMVLSAPIPAHAIINDPEISAFTESIPAQVPTPSRLRELEREYFLSLVSELFDFRLIRYAFDAFLRVVDEHLFRQYPKALERLKQYREDYTVHVDQVASSFAIQYTNLIRQGFDYDSDTVLQERCMKGAAYFAGEMQKMRVFYDSLHIESSNKAVAERLQRYGDELYQHIRVKFCLLSFVAVKGFGRDSYLRQRALVAVEEDKSKTTQKRKNAKGRNKTLSLKSDRADAHAAYEAEKEMADSANSYVCEDLSEYEDAPDFTYEGLPY
;
A
#
# COMPACT_ATOMS: atom_id res chain seq x y z
N MET A 1 -28.46 -2.21 -0.45
CA MET A 1 -27.71 -1.29 -1.34
C MET A 1 -27.95 -1.78 -2.75
N GLN A 2 -28.36 -0.91 -3.67
CA GLN A 2 -28.38 -1.28 -5.08
C GLN A 2 -26.96 -1.69 -5.48
N SER A 3 -26.83 -2.84 -6.14
CA SER A 3 -25.56 -3.33 -6.69
C SER A 3 -25.03 -2.26 -7.66
N ASN A 4 -23.87 -1.73 -7.37
CA ASN A 4 -23.16 -0.80 -8.26
C ASN A 4 -22.17 -1.62 -9.07
N GLN A 5 -22.44 -1.76 -10.36
CA GLN A 5 -21.67 -2.62 -11.26
C GLN A 5 -20.18 -2.23 -11.30
N GLU A 6 -19.86 -0.93 -11.23
CA GLU A 6 -18.48 -0.45 -11.24
C GLU A 6 -17.74 -0.83 -9.95
N LEU A 7 -18.42 -0.80 -8.79
CA LEU A 7 -17.82 -1.23 -7.52
C LEU A 7 -17.60 -2.74 -7.48
N ASP A 8 -18.56 -3.52 -8.01
CA ASP A 8 -18.43 -4.98 -8.10
C ASP A 8 -17.30 -5.37 -9.08
N LEU A 9 -17.17 -4.67 -10.21
CA LEU A 9 -16.05 -4.83 -11.15
C LEU A 9 -14.71 -4.52 -10.46
N SER A 10 -14.63 -3.39 -9.77
CA SER A 10 -13.41 -2.98 -9.04
C SER A 10 -13.00 -4.01 -8.00
N TRP A 11 -13.99 -4.55 -7.26
CA TRP A 11 -13.77 -5.62 -6.31
C TRP A 11 -13.19 -6.88 -6.97
N ASN A 12 -13.81 -7.34 -8.06
CA ASN A 12 -13.35 -8.52 -8.79
C ASN A 12 -11.93 -8.32 -9.37
N LEU A 13 -11.64 -7.15 -9.92
CA LEU A 13 -10.30 -6.82 -10.42
C LEU A 13 -9.25 -6.88 -9.31
N VAL A 14 -9.56 -6.34 -8.13
CA VAL A 14 -8.64 -6.42 -6.99
C VAL A 14 -8.44 -7.85 -6.51
N GLU A 15 -9.51 -8.60 -6.26
CA GLU A 15 -9.40 -9.91 -5.63
C GLU A 15 -8.95 -11.02 -6.57
N LYS A 16 -9.38 -10.96 -7.85
CA LYS A 16 -9.20 -12.07 -8.77
C LYS A 16 -8.12 -11.85 -9.82
N THR A 17 -7.53 -10.66 -9.89
CA THR A 17 -6.49 -10.35 -10.89
C THR A 17 -5.24 -9.77 -10.25
N GLY A 18 -4.16 -9.70 -11.03
CA GLY A 18 -2.92 -9.01 -10.66
C GLY A 18 -2.71 -7.70 -11.42
N VAL A 19 -3.68 -7.27 -12.24
CA VAL A 19 -3.56 -6.04 -13.05
C VAL A 19 -3.63 -4.81 -12.16
N ASN A 20 -2.85 -3.78 -12.48
CA ASN A 20 -2.97 -2.49 -11.81
C ASN A 20 -4.29 -1.82 -12.18
N ILE A 21 -4.88 -1.10 -11.25
CA ILE A 21 -6.22 -0.52 -11.38
C ILE A 21 -6.16 0.96 -11.09
N PHE A 22 -6.71 1.78 -11.97
CA PHE A 22 -7.04 3.17 -11.67
C PHE A 22 -8.55 3.27 -11.43
N LEU A 23 -8.93 3.48 -10.17
CA LEU A 23 -10.31 3.71 -9.75
C LEU A 23 -10.55 5.22 -9.67
N THR A 24 -11.29 5.74 -10.63
CA THR A 24 -11.59 7.17 -10.71
C THR A 24 -13.09 7.45 -10.56
N GLY A 25 -13.45 8.69 -10.62
CA GLY A 25 -14.84 9.17 -10.54
C GLY A 25 -14.91 10.53 -9.88
N ARG A 26 -16.03 11.18 -10.05
CA ARG A 26 -16.31 12.54 -9.55
C ARG A 26 -16.20 12.64 -8.03
N ALA A 27 -16.10 13.86 -7.51
CA ALA A 27 -16.23 14.09 -6.08
C ALA A 27 -17.58 13.53 -5.57
N GLY A 28 -17.53 12.73 -4.48
CA GLY A 28 -18.77 12.17 -3.89
C GLY A 28 -19.29 10.88 -4.51
N THR A 29 -18.53 10.19 -5.38
CA THR A 29 -18.93 8.90 -5.96
C THR A 29 -18.62 7.67 -5.08
N GLY A 30 -18.17 7.86 -3.84
CA GLY A 30 -18.01 6.76 -2.89
C GLY A 30 -16.64 6.10 -2.90
N LYS A 31 -15.62 6.64 -3.58
CA LYS A 31 -14.24 6.08 -3.63
C LYS A 31 -13.67 5.74 -2.25
N THR A 32 -13.74 6.67 -1.31
CA THR A 32 -13.23 6.47 0.07
C THR A 32 -14.04 5.43 0.84
N THR A 33 -15.33 5.31 0.58
CA THR A 33 -16.19 4.27 1.18
C THR A 33 -15.80 2.90 0.65
N PHE A 34 -15.60 2.78 -0.65
CA PHE A 34 -15.08 1.56 -1.27
C PHE A 34 -13.72 1.16 -0.70
N LEU A 35 -12.78 2.11 -0.58
CA LEU A 35 -11.47 1.87 0.02
C LEU A 35 -11.59 1.26 1.42
N ARG A 36 -12.41 1.87 2.29
CA ARG A 36 -12.59 1.39 3.66
C ARG A 36 -13.24 0.01 3.74
N ASP A 37 -14.18 -0.28 2.85
CA ASP A 37 -14.82 -1.60 2.77
C ASP A 37 -13.85 -2.64 2.21
N LEU A 38 -13.08 -2.29 1.18
CA LEU A 38 -12.04 -3.14 0.60
C LEU A 38 -11.00 -3.57 1.62
N VAL A 39 -10.42 -2.63 2.35
CA VAL A 39 -9.38 -2.92 3.37
C VAL A 39 -9.88 -3.87 4.45
N LYS A 40 -11.15 -3.81 4.83
CA LYS A 40 -11.74 -4.70 5.83
C LYS A 40 -11.99 -6.11 5.31
N ARG A 41 -12.21 -6.29 4.02
CA ARG A 41 -12.74 -7.53 3.44
C ARG A 41 -11.75 -8.24 2.53
N THR A 42 -10.75 -7.52 2.00
CA THR A 42 -9.75 -8.10 1.08
C THR A 42 -8.95 -9.21 1.73
N ARG A 43 -8.68 -10.24 0.95
CA ARG A 43 -7.80 -11.35 1.34
C ARG A 43 -6.34 -11.09 0.99
N LYS A 44 -6.08 -10.06 0.17
CA LYS A 44 -4.74 -9.64 -0.19
C LYS A 44 -4.10 -8.86 0.95
N ARG A 45 -2.80 -9.05 1.16
CA ARG A 45 -2.03 -8.24 2.08
C ARG A 45 -1.81 -6.87 1.48
N CYS A 46 -2.46 -5.90 2.04
CA CYS A 46 -2.42 -4.55 1.51
C CYS A 46 -1.81 -3.56 2.48
N VAL A 47 -1.37 -2.45 1.92
CA VAL A 47 -1.08 -1.20 2.63
C VAL A 47 -1.81 -0.07 1.93
N VAL A 48 -2.28 0.89 2.73
CA VAL A 48 -2.93 2.12 2.24
C VAL A 48 -1.96 3.26 2.34
N LEU A 49 -1.72 3.94 1.24
CA LEU A 49 -0.75 5.02 1.12
C LEU A 49 -1.41 6.25 0.49
N ALA A 50 -0.86 7.42 0.78
CA ALA A 50 -1.29 8.67 0.17
C ALA A 50 -0.11 9.64 -0.02
N PRO A 51 -0.23 10.64 -0.90
CA PRO A 51 0.84 11.60 -1.15
C PRO A 51 1.09 12.56 0.02
N THR A 52 0.06 12.90 0.79
CA THR A 52 0.13 13.87 1.90
C THR A 52 -0.26 13.27 3.24
N GLY A 53 0.22 13.85 4.34
CA GLY A 53 -0.12 13.40 5.69
C GLY A 53 -1.62 13.45 5.98
N ILE A 54 -2.31 14.50 5.53
CA ILE A 54 -3.77 14.66 5.74
C ILE A 54 -4.53 13.58 4.95
N ALA A 55 -4.17 13.35 3.70
CA ALA A 55 -4.79 12.31 2.89
C ALA A 55 -4.54 10.91 3.49
N ALA A 56 -3.32 10.64 3.99
CA ALA A 56 -2.98 9.40 4.65
C ALA A 56 -3.82 9.15 5.91
N ILE A 57 -3.98 10.15 6.76
CA ILE A 57 -4.85 10.06 7.96
C ILE A 57 -6.31 9.79 7.56
N ASN A 58 -6.83 10.48 6.55
CA ASN A 58 -8.20 10.30 6.07
C ASN A 58 -8.44 8.91 5.48
N ALA A 59 -7.43 8.37 4.78
CA ALA A 59 -7.47 7.04 4.19
C ALA A 59 -7.24 5.92 5.22
N GLY A 60 -6.77 6.24 6.43
CA GLY A 60 -6.38 5.26 7.44
C GLY A 60 -5.08 4.55 7.05
N GLY A 61 -4.07 5.30 6.64
CA GLY A 61 -2.82 4.73 6.15
C GLY A 61 -1.61 5.63 6.45
N SER A 62 -0.54 5.48 5.68
CA SER A 62 0.67 6.30 5.81
C SER A 62 1.04 7.00 4.50
N THR A 63 2.02 7.92 4.54
CA THR A 63 2.47 8.57 3.31
C THR A 63 3.40 7.67 2.51
N LEU A 64 3.41 7.82 1.18
CA LEU A 64 4.35 7.15 0.27
C LEU A 64 5.80 7.33 0.73
N HIS A 65 6.19 8.57 1.05
CA HIS A 65 7.54 8.90 1.51
C HIS A 65 7.90 8.17 2.80
N SER A 66 7.01 8.15 3.79
CA SER A 66 7.25 7.46 5.06
C SER A 66 7.34 5.94 4.87
N PHE A 67 6.39 5.37 4.13
CA PHE A 67 6.33 3.92 3.96
C PHE A 67 7.55 3.38 3.19
N PHE A 68 7.90 4.00 2.07
CA PHE A 68 9.02 3.55 1.24
C PHE A 68 10.35 4.23 1.59
N GLN A 69 10.37 5.13 2.62
CA GLN A 69 11.54 5.92 3.03
C GLN A 69 12.17 6.66 1.84
N LEU A 70 11.30 7.28 1.00
CA LEU A 70 11.73 7.98 -0.18
C LEU A 70 12.37 9.32 0.20
N PRO A 71 13.46 9.72 -0.47
CA PRO A 71 14.02 11.04 -0.28
C PRO A 71 13.05 12.11 -0.79
N PHE A 72 13.15 13.31 -0.22
CA PHE A 72 12.47 14.47 -0.78
C PHE A 72 13.21 14.96 -2.02
N GLY A 73 12.48 15.37 -3.03
CA GLY A 73 13.00 15.86 -4.29
C GLY A 73 12.71 14.96 -5.49
N PRO A 74 13.18 15.35 -6.69
CA PRO A 74 12.90 14.60 -7.92
C PRO A 74 13.67 13.27 -7.97
N PHE A 75 13.01 12.22 -8.41
CA PHE A 75 13.64 10.95 -8.71
C PHE A 75 14.05 10.90 -10.19
N ILE A 76 15.35 10.78 -10.44
CA ILE A 76 15.90 10.67 -11.80
C ILE A 76 16.21 9.21 -12.11
N PRO A 77 15.55 8.60 -13.11
CA PRO A 77 15.83 7.23 -13.51
C PRO A 77 17.31 7.05 -13.90
N ASN A 78 17.90 5.92 -13.51
CA ASN A 78 19.28 5.55 -13.86
C ASN A 78 20.39 6.50 -13.35
N SER A 79 20.09 7.45 -12.46
CA SER A 79 21.13 8.25 -11.86
C SER A 79 21.94 7.45 -10.85
N SER A 80 23.28 7.50 -10.96
CA SER A 80 24.21 6.94 -9.98
C SER A 80 24.11 7.61 -8.61
N VAL A 81 23.41 8.75 -8.55
CA VAL A 81 23.21 9.59 -7.36
C VAL A 81 22.13 9.04 -6.43
N VAL A 82 21.25 8.15 -6.90
CA VAL A 82 20.39 7.39 -5.99
C VAL A 82 21.27 6.36 -5.28
N ASP A 83 22.06 6.88 -4.37
CA ASP A 83 23.06 6.16 -3.60
C ASP A 83 22.41 4.91 -2.99
N GLN A 84 23.00 3.75 -3.26
CA GLN A 84 22.59 2.46 -2.72
C GLN A 84 22.48 2.46 -1.18
N ARG A 85 22.94 3.54 -0.52
CA ARG A 85 22.88 3.78 0.92
C ARG A 85 21.53 4.32 1.40
N SER A 86 20.74 4.99 0.54
CA SER A 86 19.50 5.67 0.92
C SER A 86 18.37 4.73 1.33
N PHE A 87 18.34 3.48 0.83
CA PHE A 87 17.28 2.51 1.11
C PHE A 87 17.74 1.34 1.99
N ARG A 88 18.30 1.63 3.17
CA ARG A 88 18.63 0.58 4.14
C ARG A 88 17.44 0.31 5.05
N PHE A 89 16.55 -0.55 4.62
CA PHE A 89 15.45 -1.00 5.45
C PHE A 89 15.88 -1.99 6.53
N SER A 90 15.18 -1.96 7.66
CA SER A 90 15.28 -3.01 8.66
C SER A 90 14.85 -4.35 8.05
N LYS A 91 15.36 -5.45 8.59
CA LYS A 91 14.96 -6.81 8.16
C LYS A 91 13.44 -7.01 8.22
N HIS A 92 12.80 -6.41 9.22
CA HIS A 92 11.37 -6.45 9.40
C HIS A 92 10.63 -5.73 8.24
N LYS A 93 11.07 -4.53 7.88
CA LYS A 93 10.50 -3.76 6.76
C LYS A 93 10.65 -4.49 5.42
N ILE A 94 11.82 -5.10 5.17
CA ILE A 94 12.05 -5.89 3.96
C ILE A 94 11.07 -7.07 3.87
N ARG A 95 10.82 -7.77 4.99
CA ARG A 95 9.85 -8.88 5.02
C ARG A 95 8.44 -8.40 4.72
N MET A 96 8.04 -7.29 5.32
CA MET A 96 6.75 -6.69 5.06
C MET A 96 6.59 -6.35 3.57
N ILE A 97 7.58 -5.68 2.95
CA ILE A 97 7.56 -5.37 1.51
C ILE A 97 7.47 -6.67 0.68
N ARG A 98 8.22 -7.71 1.04
CA ARG A 98 8.17 -9.01 0.35
C ARG A 98 6.82 -9.70 0.47
N SER A 99 6.08 -9.45 1.53
CA SER A 99 4.78 -10.05 1.76
C SER A 99 3.61 -9.34 1.09
N LEU A 100 3.79 -8.13 0.56
CA LEU A 100 2.72 -7.34 -0.04
C LEU A 100 2.14 -8.03 -1.28
N ASP A 101 0.82 -8.04 -1.37
CA ASP A 101 0.07 -8.45 -2.55
C ASP A 101 -0.54 -7.25 -3.28
N LEU A 102 -0.86 -6.19 -2.52
CA LEU A 102 -1.57 -5.02 -2.99
C LEU A 102 -1.01 -3.75 -2.33
N VAL A 103 -0.74 -2.73 -3.12
CA VAL A 103 -0.48 -1.37 -2.65
C VAL A 103 -1.65 -0.50 -3.11
N ILE A 104 -2.33 0.12 -2.15
CA ILE A 104 -3.43 1.05 -2.41
C ILE A 104 -2.88 2.47 -2.26
N ILE A 105 -3.07 3.30 -3.29
CA ILE A 105 -2.64 4.70 -3.28
C ILE A 105 -3.88 5.57 -3.43
N ASP A 106 -4.30 6.21 -2.34
CA ASP A 106 -5.39 7.19 -2.36
C ASP A 106 -4.87 8.55 -2.82
N GLU A 107 -5.73 9.37 -3.42
CA GLU A 107 -5.39 10.68 -4.01
C GLU A 107 -4.23 10.60 -5.01
N ILE A 108 -4.26 9.59 -5.90
CA ILE A 108 -3.21 9.36 -6.91
C ILE A 108 -3.00 10.56 -7.85
N SER A 109 -4.03 11.41 -8.04
CA SER A 109 -3.94 12.63 -8.86
C SER A 109 -2.83 13.58 -8.40
N MET A 110 -2.45 13.52 -7.11
CA MET A 110 -1.39 14.34 -6.54
C MET A 110 -0.02 13.66 -6.55
N VAL A 111 0.09 12.45 -7.10
CA VAL A 111 1.34 11.68 -7.17
C VAL A 111 2.02 11.94 -8.50
N ARG A 112 3.30 12.40 -8.44
CA ARG A 112 4.12 12.61 -9.65
C ARG A 112 4.56 11.27 -10.24
N ALA A 113 4.83 11.26 -11.54
CA ALA A 113 5.34 10.10 -12.28
C ALA A 113 6.65 9.57 -11.67
N ASP A 114 7.60 10.46 -11.40
CA ASP A 114 8.89 10.12 -10.81
C ASP A 114 8.76 9.52 -9.39
N LEU A 115 7.82 10.02 -8.60
CA LEU A 115 7.55 9.46 -7.27
C LEU A 115 7.01 8.02 -7.38
N LEU A 116 6.16 7.73 -8.37
CA LEU A 116 5.66 6.38 -8.60
C LEU A 116 6.78 5.43 -9.09
N ASP A 117 7.70 5.91 -9.93
CA ASP A 117 8.89 5.14 -10.36
C ASP A 117 9.88 4.93 -9.21
N SER A 118 9.97 5.85 -8.25
CA SER A 118 10.76 5.63 -7.04
C SER A 118 10.17 4.50 -6.17
N VAL A 119 8.84 4.40 -6.10
CA VAL A 119 8.14 3.26 -5.46
C VAL A 119 8.46 1.95 -6.17
N ASP A 120 8.42 1.95 -7.52
CA ASP A 120 8.81 0.80 -8.33
C ASP A 120 10.25 0.35 -8.04
N SER A 121 11.18 1.28 -8.00
CA SER A 121 12.59 1.00 -7.70
C SER A 121 12.77 0.27 -6.36
N VAL A 122 12.06 0.69 -5.32
CA VAL A 122 12.08 0.04 -4.01
C VAL A 122 11.45 -1.35 -4.08
N LEU A 123 10.29 -1.49 -4.73
CA LEU A 123 9.59 -2.77 -4.84
C LEU A 123 10.39 -3.78 -5.67
N ARG A 124 10.95 -3.40 -6.82
CA ARG A 124 11.85 -4.25 -7.62
C ARG A 124 13.06 -4.69 -6.82
N ARG A 125 13.70 -3.79 -6.07
CA ARG A 125 14.89 -4.10 -5.29
C ARG A 125 14.68 -5.19 -4.25
N TYR A 126 13.53 -5.20 -3.57
CA TYR A 126 13.28 -6.09 -2.45
C TYR A 126 12.40 -7.30 -2.78
N ARG A 127 11.76 -7.32 -3.94
CA ARG A 127 10.91 -8.42 -4.42
C ARG A 127 11.46 -9.06 -5.69
N ASP A 128 10.99 -8.61 -6.85
CA ASP A 128 11.39 -9.13 -8.16
C ASP A 128 11.92 -7.99 -9.03
N ARG A 129 13.21 -8.04 -9.37
CA ARG A 129 13.88 -7.00 -10.16
C ARG A 129 13.42 -6.94 -11.60
N THR A 130 12.84 -8.02 -12.11
CA THR A 130 12.45 -8.16 -13.52
C THR A 130 11.02 -7.72 -13.78
N ARG A 131 10.21 -7.55 -12.73
CA ARG A 131 8.78 -7.20 -12.85
C ARG A 131 8.51 -5.78 -12.34
N PRO A 132 7.73 -4.99 -13.07
CA PRO A 132 7.25 -3.70 -12.56
C PRO A 132 6.61 -3.86 -11.19
N PHE A 133 6.88 -2.89 -10.32
CA PHE A 133 6.43 -2.87 -8.92
C PHE A 133 6.77 -4.15 -8.14
N GLY A 134 7.83 -4.86 -8.56
CA GLY A 134 8.19 -6.15 -7.98
C GLY A 134 7.10 -7.21 -8.05
N GLY A 135 6.15 -7.07 -8.98
CA GLY A 135 4.98 -7.94 -9.15
C GLY A 135 3.85 -7.70 -8.13
N VAL A 136 3.86 -6.58 -7.40
CA VAL A 136 2.75 -6.16 -6.52
C VAL A 136 1.68 -5.46 -7.37
N GLN A 137 0.41 -5.76 -7.10
CA GLN A 137 -0.70 -5.06 -7.72
C GLN A 137 -0.85 -3.65 -7.12
N LEU A 138 -1.11 -2.65 -7.96
CA LEU A 138 -1.48 -1.31 -7.52
C LEU A 138 -2.99 -1.08 -7.67
N LEU A 139 -3.61 -0.51 -6.64
CA LEU A 139 -4.92 0.12 -6.72
C LEU A 139 -4.74 1.62 -6.50
N MET A 140 -4.85 2.38 -7.57
CA MET A 140 -4.70 3.82 -7.61
C MET A 140 -6.07 4.48 -7.58
N ILE A 141 -6.37 5.25 -6.54
CA ILE A 141 -7.67 5.88 -6.33
C ILE A 141 -7.52 7.40 -6.45
N GLY A 142 -8.34 8.05 -7.26
CA GLY A 142 -8.29 9.50 -7.39
C GLY A 142 -9.22 10.07 -8.45
N ASP A 143 -9.12 11.38 -8.65
CA ASP A 143 -9.84 12.11 -9.70
C ASP A 143 -8.85 13.12 -10.31
N LEU A 144 -8.42 12.88 -11.54
CA LEU A 144 -7.45 13.74 -12.24
C LEU A 144 -7.96 15.17 -12.45
N GLN A 145 -9.27 15.38 -12.42
CA GLN A 145 -9.87 16.71 -12.51
C GLN A 145 -9.84 17.47 -11.19
N GLN A 146 -9.32 16.83 -10.11
CA GLN A 146 -9.05 17.48 -8.84
C GLN A 146 -7.63 18.05 -8.81
N LEU A 147 -6.98 18.09 -7.64
CA LEU A 147 -5.68 18.72 -7.51
C LEU A 147 -4.58 17.93 -8.22
N ALA A 148 -3.79 18.65 -9.00
CA ALA A 148 -2.61 18.14 -9.68
C ALA A 148 -1.44 17.94 -8.71
N PRO A 149 -0.41 17.16 -9.09
CA PRO A 149 0.84 17.08 -8.36
C PRO A 149 1.50 18.47 -8.26
N VAL A 150 2.19 18.72 -7.15
CA VAL A 150 2.97 19.94 -6.99
C VAL A 150 4.41 19.66 -7.39
N ALA A 151 4.86 20.27 -8.49
CA ALA A 151 6.25 20.29 -8.91
C ALA A 151 6.76 21.73 -8.91
N LYS A 152 7.93 21.97 -8.31
CA LYS A 152 8.61 23.27 -8.45
C LYS A 152 9.10 23.40 -9.90
N ALA A 153 9.14 24.62 -10.41
CA ALA A 153 9.57 24.87 -11.79
C ALA A 153 10.96 24.26 -12.07
N GLU A 154 11.91 24.42 -11.15
CA GLU A 154 13.25 23.86 -11.24
C GLU A 154 13.27 22.32 -11.26
N GLU A 155 12.41 21.69 -10.46
CA GLU A 155 12.28 20.22 -10.43
C GLU A 155 11.68 19.71 -11.74
N TRP A 156 10.66 20.40 -12.27
CA TRP A 156 10.03 20.02 -13.53
C TRP A 156 10.97 20.19 -14.73
N GLU A 157 11.80 21.24 -14.74
CA GLU A 157 12.84 21.43 -15.77
C GLU A 157 13.80 20.21 -15.87
N LEU A 158 14.10 19.56 -14.75
CA LEU A 158 14.88 18.32 -14.75
C LEU A 158 14.07 17.11 -15.21
N LEU A 159 12.83 16.96 -14.68
CA LEU A 159 12.00 15.79 -14.90
C LEU A 159 11.43 15.68 -16.31
N ARG A 160 11.16 16.78 -16.99
CA ARG A 160 10.63 16.79 -18.36
C ARG A 160 11.56 16.16 -19.41
N ASN A 161 12.83 15.93 -19.07
CA ASN A 161 13.77 15.19 -19.91
C ASN A 161 13.55 13.67 -19.84
N TYR A 162 12.80 13.20 -18.84
CA TYR A 162 12.54 11.79 -18.58
C TYR A 162 11.07 11.42 -18.65
N TYR A 163 10.17 12.36 -18.38
CA TYR A 163 8.73 12.13 -18.33
C TYR A 163 7.98 13.09 -19.23
N ASP A 164 7.03 12.58 -20.00
CA ASP A 164 6.21 13.40 -20.91
C ASP A 164 5.33 14.37 -20.12
N THR A 165 4.78 13.91 -18.97
CA THR A 165 3.95 14.70 -18.06
C THR A 165 4.34 14.47 -16.61
N GLN A 166 3.93 15.37 -15.71
CA GLN A 166 4.13 15.21 -14.28
C GLN A 166 3.21 14.17 -13.63
N TYR A 167 2.15 13.74 -14.32
CA TYR A 167 1.11 12.89 -13.77
C TYR A 167 1.53 11.43 -13.67
N PHE A 168 0.95 10.71 -12.72
CA PHE A 168 1.29 9.31 -12.41
C PHE A 168 1.25 8.38 -13.63
N PHE A 169 0.36 8.64 -14.59
CA PHE A 169 0.23 7.82 -15.80
C PHE A 169 1.42 7.93 -16.76
N SER A 170 2.34 8.87 -16.54
CA SER A 170 3.62 8.98 -17.26
C SER A 170 4.74 8.18 -16.60
N SER A 171 4.51 7.50 -15.46
CA SER A 171 5.48 6.59 -14.84
C SER A 171 5.90 5.50 -15.83
N HIS A 172 7.20 5.27 -15.96
CA HIS A 172 7.76 4.23 -16.83
C HIS A 172 7.31 2.83 -16.38
N ALA A 173 7.36 2.58 -15.08
CA ALA A 173 6.95 1.29 -14.51
C ALA A 173 5.46 1.02 -14.75
N LEU A 174 4.62 2.06 -14.64
CA LEU A 174 3.19 1.91 -14.89
C LEU A 174 2.87 1.68 -16.37
N ARG A 175 3.60 2.34 -17.28
CA ARG A 175 3.50 2.11 -18.73
C ARG A 175 3.97 0.71 -19.12
N GLU A 176 5.05 0.22 -18.49
CA GLU A 176 5.54 -1.15 -18.70
C GLU A 176 4.55 -2.21 -18.24
N SER A 177 3.93 -2.03 -17.07
CA SER A 177 2.99 -3.00 -16.49
C SER A 177 1.59 -2.92 -17.08
N GLY A 178 1.20 -1.75 -17.60
CA GLY A 178 -0.18 -1.45 -17.92
C GLY A 178 -1.10 -1.32 -16.70
N PHE A 179 -2.31 -0.87 -16.93
CA PHE A 179 -3.39 -0.82 -15.94
C PHE A 179 -4.75 -0.77 -16.64
N VAL A 180 -5.80 -1.03 -15.88
CA VAL A 180 -7.20 -0.86 -16.29
C VAL A 180 -7.82 0.29 -15.50
N THR A 181 -8.80 0.96 -16.11
CA THR A 181 -9.50 2.07 -15.47
C THR A 181 -10.95 1.70 -15.21
N VAL A 182 -11.44 2.03 -14.01
CA VAL A 182 -12.85 1.95 -13.65
C VAL A 182 -13.31 3.33 -13.18
N GLU A 183 -14.31 3.90 -13.84
CA GLU A 183 -14.87 5.20 -13.45
C GLU A 183 -16.22 5.02 -12.76
N LEU A 184 -16.32 5.46 -11.49
CA LEU A 184 -17.57 5.47 -10.74
C LEU A 184 -18.45 6.62 -11.21
N GLN A 185 -19.66 6.30 -11.69
CA GLN A 185 -20.58 7.27 -12.30
C GLN A 185 -21.56 7.88 -11.27
N THR A 186 -22.00 7.09 -10.29
CA THR A 186 -23.05 7.48 -9.35
C THR A 186 -22.52 8.46 -8.29
N VAL A 187 -23.10 9.66 -8.22
CA VAL A 187 -22.74 10.69 -7.22
C VAL A 187 -23.71 10.59 -6.03
N TYR A 188 -23.16 10.51 -4.82
CA TYR A 188 -23.90 10.38 -3.57
C TYR A 188 -23.87 11.65 -2.70
N ARG A 189 -22.93 12.58 -2.96
CA ARG A 189 -22.70 13.77 -2.13
C ARG A 189 -23.70 14.89 -2.38
N GLN A 190 -23.98 15.19 -3.65
CA GLN A 190 -24.88 16.24 -4.07
C GLN A 190 -26.20 15.63 -4.54
N SER A 191 -27.34 16.17 -4.06
CA SER A 191 -28.68 15.73 -4.43
C SER A 191 -29.32 16.58 -5.53
N ASN A 192 -28.84 17.83 -5.72
CA ASN A 192 -29.38 18.76 -6.72
C ASN A 192 -28.75 18.47 -8.10
N ALA A 193 -29.57 18.02 -9.05
CA ALA A 193 -29.13 17.66 -10.40
C ALA A 193 -28.55 18.85 -11.17
N GLU A 194 -29.09 20.07 -10.99
CA GLU A 194 -28.56 21.27 -11.63
C GLU A 194 -27.12 21.56 -11.15
N PHE A 195 -26.92 21.53 -9.84
CA PHE A 195 -25.58 21.76 -9.28
C PHE A 195 -24.58 20.75 -9.72
N VAL A 196 -24.97 19.46 -9.81
CA VAL A 196 -24.12 18.39 -10.36
C VAL A 196 -23.76 18.66 -11.83
N GLN A 197 -24.69 19.17 -12.64
CA GLN A 197 -24.42 19.55 -14.04
C GLN A 197 -23.43 20.71 -14.14
N LEU A 198 -23.60 21.76 -13.32
CA LEU A 198 -22.68 22.91 -13.27
C LEU A 198 -21.28 22.46 -12.86
N LEU A 199 -21.15 21.62 -11.82
CA LEU A 199 -19.87 21.06 -11.39
C LEU A 199 -19.22 20.19 -12.48
N ASN A 200 -20.00 19.42 -13.22
CA ASN A 200 -19.49 18.63 -14.33
C ASN A 200 -18.95 19.49 -15.45
N ALA A 201 -19.68 20.56 -15.82
CA ALA A 201 -19.20 21.48 -16.85
C ALA A 201 -17.87 22.13 -16.47
N VAL A 202 -17.70 22.51 -15.21
CA VAL A 202 -16.41 23.02 -14.70
C VAL A 202 -15.35 21.92 -14.73
N ARG A 203 -15.70 20.70 -14.28
CA ARG A 203 -14.78 19.54 -14.23
C ARG A 203 -14.25 19.16 -15.61
N THR A 204 -15.13 19.14 -16.62
CA THR A 204 -14.76 18.73 -17.99
C THR A 204 -14.33 19.91 -18.89
N ASN A 205 -14.17 21.08 -18.30
CA ASN A 205 -13.83 22.32 -19.05
C ASN A 205 -14.81 22.64 -20.19
N THR A 206 -16.08 22.30 -20.02
CA THR A 206 -17.17 22.62 -20.96
C THR A 206 -18.04 23.75 -20.43
N ALA A 207 -17.57 24.47 -19.40
CA ALA A 207 -18.30 25.59 -18.81
C ALA A 207 -18.34 26.78 -19.79
N ASP A 208 -19.47 26.95 -20.42
CA ASP A 208 -19.77 28.09 -21.29
C ASP A 208 -20.18 29.35 -20.51
N ALA A 209 -20.49 30.40 -21.23
CA ALA A 209 -20.97 31.66 -20.61
C ALA A 209 -22.25 31.48 -19.77
N SER A 210 -23.11 30.54 -20.10
CA SER A 210 -24.35 30.26 -19.36
C SER A 210 -24.05 29.60 -18.02
N VAL A 211 -23.16 28.64 -17.98
CA VAL A 211 -22.68 27.97 -16.76
C VAL A 211 -22.00 28.99 -15.85
N LEU A 212 -21.08 29.80 -16.39
CA LEU A 212 -20.42 30.86 -15.63
C LEU A 212 -21.40 31.90 -15.09
N MET A 213 -22.36 32.31 -15.89
CA MET A 213 -23.40 33.23 -15.44
C MET A 213 -24.21 32.65 -14.27
N ARG A 214 -24.58 31.38 -14.36
CA ARG A 214 -25.33 30.68 -13.30
C ARG A 214 -24.51 30.53 -12.00
N LEU A 215 -23.26 30.17 -12.09
CA LEU A 215 -22.36 30.14 -10.93
C LEU A 215 -22.13 31.54 -10.37
N ASN A 216 -21.85 32.53 -11.23
CA ASN A 216 -21.61 33.90 -10.84
C ASN A 216 -22.87 34.59 -10.26
N GLY A 217 -24.07 34.07 -10.49
CA GLY A 217 -25.28 34.45 -9.78
C GLY A 217 -25.19 34.21 -8.26
N ARG A 218 -24.18 33.47 -7.80
CA ARG A 218 -23.89 33.31 -6.36
C ARG A 218 -22.92 34.36 -5.79
N TYR A 219 -22.44 35.29 -6.60
CA TYR A 219 -21.64 36.40 -6.14
C TYR A 219 -22.53 37.45 -5.44
N ILE A 220 -22.19 37.73 -4.20
CA ILE A 220 -22.89 38.76 -3.38
C ILE A 220 -21.82 39.79 -2.96
N PRO A 221 -21.85 40.99 -3.54
CA PRO A 221 -20.90 42.03 -3.19
C PRO A 221 -20.94 42.37 -1.70
N GLY A 222 -19.79 42.46 -1.05
CA GLY A 222 -19.70 42.85 0.36
C GLY A 222 -20.34 41.83 1.33
N PHE A 223 -20.53 40.57 0.90
CA PHE A 223 -21.11 39.54 1.75
C PHE A 223 -20.27 39.33 3.03
N SER A 224 -20.88 39.68 4.14
CA SER A 224 -20.34 39.53 5.49
C SER A 224 -21.36 38.79 6.34
N PRO A 225 -21.34 37.47 6.37
CA PRO A 225 -22.35 36.71 7.13
C PRO A 225 -22.16 36.97 8.63
N ALA A 226 -23.25 36.84 9.37
CA ALA A 226 -23.17 36.78 10.82
C ALA A 226 -22.36 35.55 11.22
N GLU A 227 -21.70 35.63 12.37
CA GLU A 227 -20.84 34.52 12.83
C GLU A 227 -21.68 33.25 13.10
N GLU A 228 -22.95 33.41 13.44
CA GLU A 228 -23.90 32.32 13.65
C GLU A 228 -24.27 31.58 12.38
N ASP A 229 -24.09 32.20 11.21
CA ASP A 229 -24.41 31.57 9.92
C ASP A 229 -23.51 30.40 9.56
N GLY A 230 -22.33 30.31 10.16
CA GLY A 230 -21.41 29.19 10.03
C GLY A 230 -20.79 29.04 8.64
N TYR A 231 -20.57 30.13 7.91
CA TYR A 231 -19.86 30.11 6.64
C TYR A 231 -18.35 29.87 6.89
N ILE A 232 -17.75 29.04 6.02
CA ILE A 232 -16.29 28.88 5.93
C ILE A 232 -15.80 29.50 4.62
N ARG A 233 -14.67 30.21 4.66
CA ARG A 233 -14.03 30.74 3.45
C ARG A 233 -13.03 29.74 2.91
N LEU A 234 -13.13 29.38 1.63
CA LEU A 234 -12.18 28.56 0.91
C LEU A 234 -11.30 29.43 0.01
N THR A 235 -9.99 29.46 0.25
CA THR A 235 -9.04 30.26 -0.50
C THR A 235 -8.00 29.41 -1.21
N THR A 236 -7.28 29.98 -2.19
CA THR A 236 -6.24 29.27 -2.95
C THR A 236 -4.88 29.22 -2.22
N HIS A 237 -4.60 30.17 -1.31
CA HIS A 237 -3.29 30.34 -0.67
C HIS A 237 -3.34 30.24 0.85
N ASN A 238 -2.37 29.53 1.47
CA ASN A 238 -2.27 29.38 2.93
C ASN A 238 -2.17 30.74 3.64
N ALA A 239 -1.30 31.64 3.16
CA ALA A 239 -1.10 32.96 3.77
C ALA A 239 -2.40 33.80 3.82
N MET A 240 -3.31 33.61 2.86
CA MET A 240 -4.62 34.29 2.89
C MET A 240 -5.50 33.70 3.98
N ALA A 241 -5.56 32.38 4.09
CA ALA A 241 -6.35 31.70 5.12
C ALA A 241 -5.84 32.05 6.52
N ASP A 242 -4.57 31.96 6.75
CA ASP A 242 -3.95 32.21 8.05
C ASP A 242 -4.14 33.67 8.50
N ARG A 243 -3.87 34.62 7.61
CA ARG A 243 -4.10 36.06 7.88
C ARG A 243 -5.57 36.36 8.22
N PHE A 244 -6.53 35.75 7.50
CA PHE A 244 -7.93 35.92 7.75
C PHE A 244 -8.34 35.37 9.11
N ASN A 245 -7.86 34.17 9.45
CA ASN A 245 -8.11 33.53 10.74
C ASN A 245 -7.53 34.33 11.91
N GLU A 246 -6.27 34.78 11.78
CA GLU A 246 -5.63 35.61 12.80
C GLU A 246 -6.37 36.94 13.00
N GLN A 247 -6.76 37.60 11.92
CA GLN A 247 -7.53 38.85 11.99
C GLN A 247 -8.83 38.62 12.75
N LYS A 248 -9.60 37.60 12.40
CA LYS A 248 -10.86 37.24 13.04
C LYS A 248 -10.67 36.91 14.53
N LEU A 249 -9.61 36.18 14.87
CA LEU A 249 -9.31 35.85 16.27
C LEU A 249 -8.98 37.10 17.09
N ARG A 250 -8.25 38.09 16.51
CA ARG A 250 -7.94 39.36 17.17
C ARG A 250 -9.16 40.23 17.37
N GLU A 251 -10.14 40.22 16.47
CA GLU A 251 -11.41 40.96 16.58
C GLU A 251 -12.24 40.50 17.78
N LEU A 252 -12.07 39.28 18.24
CA LEU A 252 -12.75 38.77 19.44
C LEU A 252 -12.14 39.36 20.72
N LYS A 253 -13.01 39.98 21.55
CA LYS A 253 -12.63 40.64 22.81
C LYS A 253 -12.38 39.64 23.97
N ALA A 254 -12.75 38.38 23.82
CA ALA A 254 -12.62 37.37 24.86
C ALA A 254 -11.12 37.05 25.14
N GLU A 255 -10.86 36.63 26.36
CA GLU A 255 -9.54 36.12 26.74
C GLU A 255 -9.15 34.90 25.91
N SER A 256 -7.85 34.76 25.60
CA SER A 256 -7.35 33.62 24.87
C SER A 256 -6.70 32.57 25.77
N ILE A 257 -6.85 31.30 25.40
CA ILE A 257 -6.06 30.21 25.97
C ILE A 257 -5.26 29.59 24.82
N VAL A 258 -3.97 29.33 25.08
CA VAL A 258 -3.09 28.61 24.19
C VAL A 258 -2.94 27.17 24.66
N TYR A 259 -3.39 26.24 23.87
CA TYR A 259 -3.24 24.80 24.13
C TYR A 259 -1.97 24.31 23.43
N GLU A 260 -1.00 23.84 24.19
CA GLU A 260 0.20 23.23 23.61
C GLU A 260 -0.03 21.73 23.41
N ALA A 261 0.34 21.22 22.23
CA ALA A 261 0.26 19.80 21.93
C ALA A 261 1.33 19.02 22.72
N GLU A 262 0.97 17.83 23.18
CA GLU A 262 1.93 16.86 23.68
C GLU A 262 2.34 15.95 22.52
N VAL A 263 3.62 15.97 22.17
CA VAL A 263 4.19 15.11 21.13
C VAL A 263 5.09 14.10 21.83
N LYS A 264 4.84 12.82 21.60
CA LYS A 264 5.64 11.71 22.13
C LYS A 264 6.18 10.88 20.99
N ASP A 265 7.43 10.47 21.13
CA ASP A 265 8.15 9.61 20.19
C ASP A 265 8.19 10.19 18.75
N GLU A 266 8.10 9.36 17.73
CA GLU A 266 8.26 9.78 16.33
C GLU A 266 6.96 10.34 15.75
N PHE A 267 6.76 11.65 15.81
CA PHE A 267 5.65 12.31 15.11
C PHE A 267 6.17 13.54 14.35
N PRO A 268 6.31 13.49 13.01
CA PRO A 268 6.86 14.58 12.21
C PRO A 268 5.97 15.83 12.23
N GLU A 269 6.57 17.02 12.36
CA GLU A 269 5.84 18.31 12.38
C GLU A 269 4.96 18.52 11.13
N LEU A 270 5.43 18.10 9.97
CA LEU A 270 4.67 18.18 8.70
C LEU A 270 3.39 17.34 8.69
N ALA A 271 3.28 16.39 9.62
CA ALA A 271 2.11 15.52 9.77
C ALA A 271 1.17 15.98 10.91
N TYR A 272 1.43 17.11 11.56
CA TYR A 272 0.56 17.59 12.63
C TYR A 272 -0.85 17.87 12.09
N PRO A 273 -1.88 17.25 12.69
CA PRO A 273 -3.27 17.41 12.24
C PRO A 273 -3.85 18.78 12.57
N THR A 274 -3.29 19.44 13.59
CA THR A 274 -3.64 20.83 13.99
C THR A 274 -2.39 21.53 14.51
N ALA A 275 -2.51 22.81 14.87
CA ALA A 275 -1.42 23.62 15.37
C ALA A 275 -0.83 23.04 16.68
N GLN A 276 0.50 23.02 16.78
CA GLN A 276 1.19 22.64 18.03
C GLN A 276 0.81 23.60 19.16
N LYS A 277 0.75 24.90 18.87
CA LYS A 277 0.23 25.93 19.75
C LYS A 277 -1.10 26.42 19.19
N LEU A 278 -2.19 25.93 19.75
CA LEU A 278 -3.54 26.26 19.32
C LEU A 278 -4.11 27.36 20.23
N GLU A 279 -4.17 28.57 19.71
CA GLU A 279 -4.81 29.70 20.41
C GLU A 279 -6.29 29.75 20.10
N LEU A 280 -7.12 29.74 21.12
CA LEU A 280 -8.59 29.82 21.01
C LEU A 280 -9.15 30.89 21.95
N LYS A 281 -10.28 31.45 21.54
CA LYS A 281 -11.11 32.39 22.33
C LYS A 281 -12.57 31.93 22.30
N ALA A 282 -13.31 32.26 23.31
CA ALA A 282 -14.77 32.15 23.24
C ALA A 282 -15.31 33.00 22.06
N GLY A 283 -16.23 32.45 21.27
CA GLY A 283 -16.69 33.03 20.01
C GLY A 283 -15.93 32.58 18.77
N ALA A 284 -14.78 31.93 18.87
CA ALA A 284 -14.00 31.50 17.72
C ALA A 284 -14.73 30.45 16.88
N GLN A 285 -14.72 30.64 15.57
CA GLN A 285 -15.18 29.61 14.64
C GLN A 285 -14.09 28.57 14.46
N VAL A 286 -14.43 27.32 14.70
CA VAL A 286 -13.52 26.20 14.66
C VAL A 286 -14.07 25.08 13.79
N MET A 287 -13.17 24.20 13.36
CA MET A 287 -13.53 22.96 12.69
C MET A 287 -12.90 21.78 13.42
N PHE A 288 -13.68 20.74 13.63
CA PHE A 288 -13.15 19.46 14.12
C PHE A 288 -12.25 18.82 13.10
N VAL A 289 -11.08 18.36 13.54
CA VAL A 289 -10.07 17.72 12.69
C VAL A 289 -9.94 16.22 12.97
N LYS A 290 -10.91 15.66 13.67
CA LYS A 290 -10.99 14.23 13.98
C LYS A 290 -12.46 13.82 14.09
N ASN A 291 -12.73 12.52 13.88
CA ASN A 291 -14.04 11.96 14.21
C ASN A 291 -14.08 11.60 15.70
N ASP A 292 -15.25 11.81 16.33
CA ASP A 292 -15.48 11.40 17.71
C ASP A 292 -15.28 9.89 17.85
N SER A 293 -14.34 9.51 18.69
CA SER A 293 -14.03 8.11 18.99
C SER A 293 -15.04 7.47 19.95
N SER A 294 -15.88 8.28 20.61
CA SER A 294 -16.90 7.78 21.53
C SER A 294 -18.07 7.08 20.82
N SER A 295 -18.81 6.29 21.57
CA SER A 295 -20.02 5.60 21.03
C SER A 295 -21.10 6.56 20.56
N SER A 296 -21.14 7.77 21.12
CA SER A 296 -22.15 8.79 20.80
C SER A 296 -21.90 9.52 19.47
N LYS A 297 -20.67 9.48 18.92
CA LYS A 297 -20.28 10.05 17.62
C LYS A 297 -20.82 11.48 17.39
N ARG A 298 -20.63 12.35 18.37
CA ARG A 298 -21.19 13.71 18.41
C ARG A 298 -20.58 14.66 17.39
N PHE A 299 -19.34 14.39 16.94
CA PHE A 299 -18.64 15.21 15.95
C PHE A 299 -17.87 14.35 14.93
N PHE A 300 -17.57 14.95 13.81
CA PHE A 300 -16.81 14.33 12.72
C PHE A 300 -15.81 15.32 12.11
N ASN A 301 -14.81 14.81 11.44
CA ASN A 301 -13.83 15.64 10.75
C ASN A 301 -14.48 16.53 9.69
N GLY A 302 -14.25 17.82 9.78
CA GLY A 302 -14.87 18.83 8.89
C GLY A 302 -16.13 19.50 9.46
N LEU A 303 -16.66 19.02 10.60
CA LEU A 303 -17.79 19.68 11.25
C LEU A 303 -17.37 21.06 11.78
N LEU A 304 -18.11 22.09 11.41
CA LEU A 304 -17.91 23.43 11.90
C LEU A 304 -18.65 23.64 13.22
N GLY A 305 -18.11 24.50 14.05
CA GLY A 305 -18.73 24.89 15.31
C GLY A 305 -18.17 26.21 15.82
N ARG A 306 -18.79 26.72 16.88
CA ARG A 306 -18.37 27.93 17.57
C ARG A 306 -18.01 27.62 18.99
N VAL A 307 -16.86 28.11 19.44
CA VAL A 307 -16.39 27.97 20.82
C VAL A 307 -17.30 28.77 21.73
N THR A 308 -17.99 28.13 22.67
CA THR A 308 -18.85 28.78 23.67
C THR A 308 -18.10 29.04 24.96
N ARG A 309 -17.26 28.11 25.38
CA ARG A 309 -16.46 28.23 26.61
C ARG A 309 -15.10 27.57 26.42
N ILE A 310 -14.06 28.13 27.04
CA ILE A 310 -12.72 27.59 27.08
C ILE A 310 -12.33 27.32 28.53
N GLY A 311 -11.61 26.23 28.78
CA GLY A 311 -11.05 25.85 30.09
C GLY A 311 -9.62 25.35 29.93
N ALA A 312 -8.94 25.05 31.02
CA ALA A 312 -7.55 24.60 30.95
C ALA A 312 -7.32 23.37 30.07
N ASP A 313 -8.22 22.38 30.15
CA ASP A 313 -8.08 21.08 29.46
C ASP A 313 -9.27 20.71 28.57
N PHE A 314 -10.21 21.63 28.37
CA PHE A 314 -11.39 21.39 27.57
C PHE A 314 -11.83 22.65 26.80
N VAL A 315 -12.56 22.43 25.75
CA VAL A 315 -13.26 23.47 24.96
C VAL A 315 -14.70 23.04 24.74
N GLU A 316 -15.64 23.91 25.05
CA GLU A 316 -17.03 23.67 24.64
C GLU A 316 -17.29 24.32 23.30
N VAL A 317 -17.79 23.51 22.37
CA VAL A 317 -18.09 23.93 21.01
C VAL A 317 -19.56 23.66 20.71
N LEU A 318 -20.27 24.65 20.27
CA LEU A 318 -21.61 24.52 19.70
C LEU A 318 -21.48 24.18 18.21
N PRO A 319 -21.72 22.91 17.80
CA PRO A 319 -21.67 22.56 16.39
C PRO A 319 -22.70 23.28 15.56
N GLN A 320 -22.42 23.45 14.28
CA GLN A 320 -23.38 23.99 13.33
C GLN A 320 -24.63 23.10 13.29
N ASN A 321 -25.80 23.72 13.37
CA ASN A 321 -27.12 23.05 13.40
C ASN A 321 -27.41 22.21 14.67
N ALA A 322 -26.63 22.36 15.75
CA ALA A 322 -26.91 21.75 17.04
C ALA A 322 -27.51 22.80 18.03
N SER A 323 -28.30 22.33 18.98
CA SER A 323 -28.89 23.16 20.05
C SER A 323 -28.04 23.16 21.32
N GLU A 324 -27.15 22.17 21.50
CA GLU A 324 -26.36 22.01 22.70
C GLU A 324 -24.86 21.95 22.38
N PRO A 325 -23.99 22.56 23.22
CA PRO A 325 -22.56 22.51 23.02
C PRO A 325 -22.02 21.12 23.37
N ILE A 326 -20.93 20.76 22.71
CA ILE A 326 -20.16 19.56 22.98
C ILE A 326 -18.88 19.93 23.74
N THR A 327 -18.66 19.30 24.88
CA THR A 327 -17.38 19.40 25.57
C THR A 327 -16.35 18.53 24.84
N VAL A 328 -15.25 19.14 24.44
CA VAL A 328 -14.15 18.55 23.69
C VAL A 328 -12.90 18.62 24.53
N SER A 329 -12.27 17.48 24.75
CA SER A 329 -10.96 17.36 25.42
C SER A 329 -9.88 16.98 24.42
N ARG A 330 -8.67 16.84 24.92
CA ARG A 330 -7.54 16.38 24.10
C ARG A 330 -7.83 15.03 23.47
N GLU A 331 -7.50 14.92 22.22
CA GLU A 331 -7.56 13.69 21.44
C GLU A 331 -6.15 13.30 21.00
N VAL A 332 -5.92 12.00 20.84
CA VAL A 332 -4.62 11.47 20.46
C VAL A 332 -4.66 11.01 19.00
N TRP A 333 -3.73 11.49 18.19
CA TRP A 333 -3.43 10.95 16.87
C TRP A 333 -2.21 10.07 16.97
N ASN A 334 -2.29 8.93 16.34
CA ASN A 334 -1.20 7.99 16.26
C ASN A 334 -0.44 8.17 14.95
N ASN A 335 0.87 8.31 15.02
CA ASN A 335 1.72 8.05 13.88
C ASN A 335 1.97 6.56 13.85
N THR A 336 1.44 5.89 12.83
CA THR A 336 1.56 4.44 12.70
C THR A 336 2.57 4.07 11.64
N ARG A 337 3.24 2.95 11.84
CA ARG A 337 3.96 2.26 10.78
C ARG A 337 3.36 0.89 10.59
N TYR A 338 3.39 0.42 9.37
CA TYR A 338 3.01 -0.95 9.09
C TYR A 338 4.09 -1.90 9.58
N VAL A 339 3.67 -2.90 10.35
CA VAL A 339 4.51 -3.97 10.85
C VAL A 339 3.85 -5.31 10.55
N LEU A 340 4.68 -6.33 10.40
CA LEU A 340 4.17 -7.68 10.26
C LEU A 340 3.98 -8.24 11.67
N ASN A 341 2.75 -8.49 12.08
CA ASN A 341 2.47 -9.10 13.38
C ASN A 341 3.08 -10.50 13.43
N LYS A 342 3.80 -10.81 14.49
CA LYS A 342 4.52 -12.08 14.63
C LYS A 342 3.60 -13.26 14.87
N ASP A 343 2.44 -13.03 15.46
CA ASP A 343 1.49 -14.09 15.87
C ASP A 343 0.40 -14.29 14.83
N THR A 344 -0.25 -13.21 14.39
CA THR A 344 -1.35 -13.27 13.39
C THR A 344 -0.85 -13.38 11.96
N LYS A 345 0.43 -13.01 11.72
CA LYS A 345 1.08 -13.01 10.40
C LYS A 345 0.46 -12.01 9.41
N ASN A 346 -0.38 -11.12 9.90
CA ASN A 346 -0.96 -10.03 9.12
C ASN A 346 -0.08 -8.77 9.18
N ILE A 347 -0.24 -7.92 8.18
CA ILE A 347 0.29 -6.55 8.24
C ILE A 347 -0.64 -5.78 9.17
N GLU A 348 -0.10 -5.28 10.26
CA GLU A 348 -0.81 -4.49 11.27
C GLU A 348 -0.14 -3.12 11.43
N GLU A 349 -0.86 -2.18 12.00
CA GLU A 349 -0.33 -0.88 12.33
C GLU A 349 0.28 -0.88 13.73
N GLU A 350 1.54 -0.44 13.84
CA GLU A 350 2.21 -0.18 15.12
C GLU A 350 2.31 1.33 15.33
N VAL A 351 1.89 1.80 16.49
CA VAL A 351 2.04 3.21 16.86
C VAL A 351 3.50 3.49 17.20
N ILE A 352 4.12 4.40 16.45
CA ILE A 352 5.52 4.81 16.62
C ILE A 352 5.65 6.21 17.24
N GLY A 353 4.57 6.94 17.36
CA GLY A 353 4.53 8.24 17.99
C GLY A 353 3.09 8.73 18.14
N THR A 354 2.89 9.66 19.04
CA THR A 354 1.57 10.22 19.30
C THR A 354 1.62 11.74 19.35
N PHE A 355 0.56 12.35 18.82
CA PHE A 355 0.29 13.79 18.93
C PHE A 355 -1.02 13.98 19.68
N SER A 356 -0.99 14.63 20.84
CA SER A 356 -2.17 14.86 21.67
C SER A 356 -2.49 16.36 21.72
N GLN A 357 -3.68 16.73 21.26
CA GLN A 357 -4.14 18.12 21.23
C GLN A 357 -5.66 18.17 21.22
N ILE A 358 -6.24 19.33 21.52
CA ILE A 358 -7.67 19.61 21.27
C ILE A 358 -7.93 19.43 19.77
N PRO A 359 -8.92 18.60 19.35
CA PRO A 359 -9.13 18.23 17.97
C PRO A 359 -9.83 19.33 17.14
N LEU A 360 -9.34 20.54 17.26
CA LEU A 360 -9.90 21.75 16.67
C LEU A 360 -8.84 22.53 15.89
N LYS A 361 -9.27 23.28 14.89
CA LYS A 361 -8.49 24.36 14.26
C LYS A 361 -9.37 25.55 13.97
N LEU A 362 -8.79 26.74 13.90
CA LEU A 362 -9.51 27.94 13.43
C LEU A 362 -10.02 27.69 12.00
N ALA A 363 -11.25 28.06 11.74
CA ALA A 363 -11.94 27.72 10.52
C ALA A 363 -12.86 28.80 9.96
N TRP A 364 -12.53 30.06 10.13
CA TRP A 364 -13.15 31.12 9.33
C TRP A 364 -12.69 31.02 7.87
N SER A 365 -11.40 30.61 7.66
CA SER A 365 -10.84 30.37 6.35
C SER A 365 -9.92 29.15 6.35
N ILE A 366 -9.97 28.35 5.26
CA ILE A 366 -9.04 27.26 4.97
C ILE A 366 -8.67 27.28 3.48
N THR A 367 -7.59 26.62 3.12
CA THR A 367 -7.23 26.49 1.70
C THR A 367 -8.04 25.39 1.02
N VAL A 368 -8.23 25.52 -0.30
CA VAL A 368 -8.85 24.51 -1.15
C VAL A 368 -8.16 23.15 -0.98
N HIS A 369 -6.82 23.11 -0.91
CA HIS A 369 -6.07 21.88 -0.67
C HIS A 369 -6.44 21.22 0.67
N LYS A 370 -6.51 22.01 1.76
CA LYS A 370 -6.88 21.48 3.09
C LYS A 370 -8.36 21.12 3.20
N SER A 371 -9.20 21.58 2.26
CA SER A 371 -10.62 21.22 2.19
C SER A 371 -10.89 19.92 1.45
N GLN A 372 -9.85 19.30 0.84
CA GLN A 372 -10.01 18.07 0.09
C GLN A 372 -10.57 16.95 0.98
N GLY A 373 -11.51 16.18 0.46
CA GLY A 373 -12.25 15.17 1.24
C GLY A 373 -13.39 15.72 2.11
N LEU A 374 -13.40 17.01 2.47
CA LEU A 374 -14.43 17.62 3.30
C LEU A 374 -15.65 18.04 2.49
N THR A 375 -16.76 18.32 3.20
CA THR A 375 -18.03 18.81 2.62
C THR A 375 -18.63 19.85 3.56
N PHE A 376 -19.09 20.97 3.01
CA PHE A 376 -19.66 22.07 3.78
C PHE A 376 -21.07 22.38 3.32
N GLU A 377 -21.95 22.69 4.27
CA GLU A 377 -23.30 23.14 3.98
C GLU A 377 -23.28 24.59 3.43
N LYS A 378 -22.42 25.45 4.01
CA LYS A 378 -22.27 26.85 3.62
C LYS A 378 -20.80 27.21 3.46
N ALA A 379 -20.43 27.78 2.30
CA ALA A 379 -19.06 28.22 2.06
C ALA A 379 -18.99 29.50 1.22
N ILE A 380 -18.00 30.33 1.53
CA ILE A 380 -17.57 31.47 0.71
C ILE A 380 -16.39 31.00 -0.13
N ILE A 381 -16.55 30.99 -1.44
CA ILE A 381 -15.53 30.50 -2.38
C ILE A 381 -14.72 31.67 -2.94
N ASP A 382 -13.42 31.63 -2.71
CA ASP A 382 -12.46 32.61 -3.19
C ASP A 382 -11.45 31.93 -4.11
N VAL A 383 -11.78 31.86 -5.40
CA VAL A 383 -11.00 31.21 -6.46
C VAL A 383 -10.50 32.17 -7.53
N GLN A 384 -10.61 33.47 -7.30
CA GLN A 384 -10.19 34.49 -8.25
C GLN A 384 -8.71 34.32 -8.63
N TYR A 385 -7.88 33.86 -7.70
CA TYR A 385 -6.43 33.64 -7.86
C TYR A 385 -6.10 32.15 -7.99
N SER A 386 -6.96 31.36 -8.63
CA SER A 386 -6.64 29.99 -8.99
C SER A 386 -5.46 29.97 -9.95
N PHE A 387 -4.46 29.12 -9.67
CA PHE A 387 -3.19 29.09 -10.42
C PHE A 387 -2.86 27.69 -10.96
N THR A 388 -3.66 26.69 -10.65
CA THR A 388 -3.44 25.32 -11.14
C THR A 388 -4.76 24.64 -11.48
N HIS A 389 -4.66 23.64 -12.34
CA HIS A 389 -5.77 22.77 -12.74
C HIS A 389 -6.53 22.21 -11.52
N GLY A 390 -7.83 22.12 -11.63
CA GLY A 390 -8.69 21.48 -10.64
C GLY A 390 -9.05 22.32 -9.40
N GLN A 391 -8.33 23.41 -9.07
CA GLN A 391 -8.58 24.17 -7.85
C GLN A 391 -10.02 24.71 -7.78
N THR A 392 -10.50 25.30 -8.86
CA THR A 392 -11.86 25.84 -8.93
C THR A 392 -12.89 24.73 -8.78
N TYR A 393 -12.73 23.63 -9.49
CA TYR A 393 -13.62 22.48 -9.36
C TYR A 393 -13.63 21.92 -7.92
N VAL A 394 -12.44 21.74 -7.32
CA VAL A 394 -12.33 21.25 -5.94
C VAL A 394 -13.05 22.18 -4.97
N ALA A 395 -12.84 23.49 -5.07
CA ALA A 395 -13.48 24.47 -4.21
C ALA A 395 -15.02 24.41 -4.31
N LEU A 396 -15.55 24.45 -5.53
CA LEU A 396 -17.00 24.40 -5.78
C LEU A 396 -17.60 23.08 -5.30
N SER A 397 -16.92 21.96 -5.55
CA SER A 397 -17.38 20.62 -5.17
C SER A 397 -17.37 20.35 -3.66
N ARG A 398 -16.81 21.25 -2.85
CA ARG A 398 -16.89 21.19 -1.38
C ARG A 398 -18.28 21.52 -0.87
N CYS A 399 -19.05 22.32 -1.61
CA CYS A 399 -20.42 22.68 -1.23
C CYS A 399 -21.38 21.52 -1.52
N ARG A 400 -22.36 21.36 -0.63
CA ARG A 400 -23.41 20.35 -0.77
C ARG A 400 -24.48 20.78 -1.76
N SER A 401 -24.76 22.07 -1.81
CA SER A 401 -25.72 22.66 -2.71
C SER A 401 -25.27 24.01 -3.27
N LEU A 402 -25.91 24.44 -4.34
CA LEU A 402 -25.68 25.76 -4.94
C LEU A 402 -26.06 26.89 -4.01
N GLU A 403 -27.15 26.73 -3.23
CA GLU A 403 -27.68 27.70 -2.31
C GLU A 403 -26.75 28.00 -1.14
N GLY A 404 -26.01 26.97 -0.67
CA GLY A 404 -25.02 27.12 0.39
C GLY A 404 -23.71 27.77 -0.05
N MET A 405 -23.55 27.99 -1.36
CA MET A 405 -22.36 28.60 -1.93
C MET A 405 -22.52 30.09 -2.11
N VAL A 406 -21.53 30.87 -1.69
CA VAL A 406 -21.40 32.30 -2.01
C VAL A 406 -20.00 32.51 -2.63
N LEU A 407 -19.95 33.29 -3.69
CA LEU A 407 -18.66 33.67 -4.30
C LEU A 407 -18.21 35.01 -3.70
N SER A 408 -16.92 35.10 -3.34
CA SER A 408 -16.29 36.35 -2.87
C SER A 408 -16.05 37.33 -4.02
N ALA A 409 -15.84 36.79 -5.23
CA ALA A 409 -15.71 37.51 -6.49
C ALA A 409 -16.27 36.64 -7.62
N PRO A 410 -16.71 37.25 -8.75
CA PRO A 410 -17.10 36.47 -9.92
C PRO A 410 -15.94 35.55 -10.38
N ILE A 411 -16.27 34.32 -10.75
CA ILE A 411 -15.33 33.36 -11.33
C ILE A 411 -15.01 33.85 -12.74
N PRO A 412 -13.76 34.26 -13.01
CA PRO A 412 -13.39 34.59 -14.38
C PRO A 412 -13.15 33.31 -15.19
N ALA A 413 -13.36 33.36 -16.51
CA ALA A 413 -13.18 32.19 -17.36
C ALA A 413 -11.77 31.54 -17.23
N HIS A 414 -10.72 32.34 -17.03
CA HIS A 414 -9.37 31.86 -16.86
C HIS A 414 -9.11 31.14 -15.52
N ALA A 415 -10.01 31.25 -14.53
CA ALA A 415 -9.90 30.47 -13.29
C ALA A 415 -10.33 29.02 -13.44
N ILE A 416 -10.99 28.67 -14.55
CA ILE A 416 -11.23 27.27 -14.95
C ILE A 416 -10.07 26.86 -15.84
N ILE A 417 -9.03 26.34 -15.18
CA ILE A 417 -7.78 25.95 -15.85
C ILE A 417 -7.93 24.53 -16.35
N ASN A 418 -7.78 24.36 -17.65
CA ASN A 418 -7.75 23.05 -18.29
C ASN A 418 -6.30 22.60 -18.49
N ASP A 419 -6.07 21.29 -18.28
CA ASP A 419 -4.84 20.63 -18.63
C ASP A 419 -5.09 19.70 -19.82
N PRO A 420 -4.45 19.99 -21.00
CA PRO A 420 -4.66 19.18 -22.20
C PRO A 420 -4.24 17.71 -22.03
N GLU A 421 -3.22 17.46 -21.20
CA GLU A 421 -2.72 16.11 -20.94
C GLU A 421 -3.73 15.27 -20.14
N ILE A 422 -4.37 15.90 -19.15
CA ILE A 422 -5.47 15.27 -18.40
C ILE A 422 -6.68 15.04 -19.31
N SER A 423 -7.00 15.99 -20.18
CA SER A 423 -8.12 15.86 -21.11
C SER A 423 -7.90 14.69 -22.06
N ALA A 424 -6.74 14.61 -22.70
CA ALA A 424 -6.38 13.51 -23.60
C ALA A 424 -6.39 12.14 -22.87
N PHE A 425 -5.86 12.09 -21.65
CA PHE A 425 -5.92 10.88 -20.85
C PHE A 425 -7.36 10.50 -20.50
N THR A 426 -8.19 11.45 -20.08
CA THR A 426 -9.59 11.21 -19.70
C THR A 426 -10.42 10.70 -20.87
N GLU A 427 -10.19 11.21 -22.07
CA GLU A 427 -10.82 10.73 -23.31
C GLU A 427 -10.46 9.27 -23.63
N SER A 428 -9.30 8.80 -23.18
CA SER A 428 -8.88 7.40 -23.38
C SER A 428 -9.50 6.41 -22.36
N ILE A 429 -10.07 6.88 -21.25
CA ILE A 429 -10.61 6.03 -20.17
C ILE A 429 -11.66 5.02 -20.66
N PRO A 430 -12.65 5.36 -21.50
CA PRO A 430 -13.65 4.40 -21.96
C PRO A 430 -13.05 3.17 -22.65
N ALA A 431 -11.93 3.33 -23.35
CA ALA A 431 -11.22 2.24 -24.00
C ALA A 431 -10.42 1.36 -23.00
N GLN A 432 -10.17 1.84 -21.78
CA GLN A 432 -9.43 1.14 -20.74
C GLN A 432 -10.32 0.32 -19.81
N VAL A 433 -11.64 0.48 -19.87
CA VAL A 433 -12.58 -0.32 -19.08
C VAL A 433 -12.56 -1.76 -19.59
N PRO A 434 -12.26 -2.75 -18.74
CA PRO A 434 -12.15 -4.13 -19.19
C PRO A 434 -13.52 -4.70 -19.54
N THR A 435 -13.61 -5.28 -20.74
CA THR A 435 -14.78 -6.06 -21.13
C THR A 435 -14.88 -7.36 -20.30
N PRO A 436 -16.06 -8.01 -20.22
CA PRO A 436 -16.19 -9.28 -19.50
C PRO A 436 -15.25 -10.39 -20.01
N SER A 437 -14.91 -10.38 -21.31
CA SER A 437 -13.91 -11.31 -21.88
C SER A 437 -12.50 -10.96 -21.39
N ARG A 438 -12.13 -9.68 -21.39
CA ARG A 438 -10.83 -9.24 -20.89
C ARG A 438 -10.67 -9.50 -19.39
N LEU A 439 -11.74 -9.32 -18.61
CA LEU A 439 -11.71 -9.68 -17.19
C LEU A 439 -11.37 -11.15 -16.97
N ARG A 440 -12.01 -12.06 -17.70
CA ARG A 440 -11.71 -13.50 -17.63
C ARG A 440 -10.28 -13.84 -18.06
N GLU A 441 -9.75 -13.14 -19.06
CA GLU A 441 -8.35 -13.28 -19.44
C GLU A 441 -7.40 -12.83 -18.32
N LEU A 442 -7.65 -11.67 -17.71
CA LEU A 442 -6.87 -11.16 -16.59
C LEU A 442 -6.92 -12.08 -15.35
N GLU A 443 -8.08 -12.66 -15.06
CA GLU A 443 -8.23 -13.67 -14.00
C GLU A 443 -7.38 -14.91 -14.31
N ARG A 444 -7.42 -15.39 -15.56
CA ARG A 444 -6.62 -16.53 -16.02
C ARG A 444 -5.12 -16.25 -16.01
N GLU A 445 -4.71 -15.08 -16.50
CA GLU A 445 -3.31 -14.63 -16.47
C GLU A 445 -2.77 -14.58 -15.02
N TYR A 446 -3.59 -14.07 -14.09
CA TYR A 446 -3.23 -14.03 -12.69
C TYR A 446 -3.10 -15.42 -12.07
N PHE A 447 -4.07 -16.30 -12.32
CA PHE A 447 -3.99 -17.69 -11.86
C PHE A 447 -2.72 -18.38 -12.40
N LEU A 448 -2.47 -18.26 -13.71
CA LEU A 448 -1.24 -18.78 -14.33
C LEU A 448 0.03 -18.20 -13.67
N SER A 449 0.03 -16.91 -13.35
CA SER A 449 1.18 -16.28 -12.70
C SER A 449 1.46 -16.85 -11.30
N LEU A 450 0.42 -17.21 -10.55
CA LEU A 450 0.55 -17.82 -9.21
C LEU A 450 1.04 -19.28 -9.30
N VAL A 451 0.54 -20.05 -10.28
CA VAL A 451 1.05 -21.40 -10.55
C VAL A 451 2.52 -21.34 -10.97
N SER A 452 2.85 -20.40 -11.87
CA SER A 452 4.23 -20.20 -12.31
C SER A 452 5.15 -19.76 -11.16
N GLU A 453 4.66 -18.93 -10.23
CA GLU A 453 5.41 -18.54 -9.03
C GLU A 453 5.72 -19.76 -8.14
N LEU A 454 4.77 -20.69 -7.98
CA LEU A 454 5.00 -21.92 -7.20
C LEU A 454 6.13 -22.76 -7.79
N PHE A 455 6.18 -22.92 -9.11
CA PHE A 455 7.16 -23.76 -9.82
C PHE A 455 8.36 -23.00 -10.40
N ASP A 456 8.58 -21.76 -9.93
CA ASP A 456 9.80 -20.99 -10.26
C ASP A 456 10.91 -21.23 -9.25
N PHE A 457 12.00 -21.85 -9.70
CA PHE A 457 13.15 -22.18 -8.87
C PHE A 457 14.37 -21.30 -9.11
N ARG A 458 14.25 -20.22 -9.90
CA ARG A 458 15.36 -19.33 -10.26
C ARG A 458 16.06 -18.72 -9.05
N LEU A 459 15.32 -18.31 -8.02
CA LEU A 459 15.92 -17.74 -6.81
C LEU A 459 16.79 -18.74 -6.05
N ILE A 460 16.39 -20.02 -6.01
CA ILE A 460 17.18 -21.10 -5.40
C ILE A 460 18.45 -21.29 -6.22
N ARG A 461 18.34 -21.37 -7.54
CA ARG A 461 19.49 -21.48 -8.45
C ARG A 461 20.49 -20.34 -8.24
N TYR A 462 20.04 -19.08 -8.24
CA TYR A 462 20.94 -17.93 -8.04
C TYR A 462 21.61 -17.93 -6.68
N ALA A 463 20.90 -18.30 -5.61
CA ALA A 463 21.46 -18.40 -4.29
C ALA A 463 22.50 -19.55 -4.21
N PHE A 464 22.23 -20.69 -4.86
CA PHE A 464 23.16 -21.81 -4.96
C PHE A 464 24.41 -21.43 -5.74
N ASP A 465 24.26 -20.82 -6.91
CA ASP A 465 25.39 -20.37 -7.74
C ASP A 465 26.24 -19.32 -6.99
N ALA A 466 25.63 -18.43 -6.21
CA ALA A 466 26.37 -17.48 -5.37
C ALA A 466 27.13 -18.16 -4.23
N PHE A 467 26.53 -19.17 -3.58
CA PHE A 467 27.20 -19.98 -2.56
C PHE A 467 28.36 -20.78 -3.13
N LEU A 468 28.13 -21.49 -4.24
CA LEU A 468 29.14 -22.25 -4.96
C LEU A 468 30.34 -21.38 -5.36
N ARG A 469 30.07 -20.17 -5.88
CA ARG A 469 31.14 -19.23 -6.27
C ARG A 469 32.04 -18.86 -5.09
N VAL A 470 31.51 -18.62 -3.90
CA VAL A 470 32.30 -18.28 -2.72
C VAL A 470 33.24 -19.45 -2.36
N VAL A 471 32.76 -20.71 -2.48
CA VAL A 471 33.56 -21.90 -2.20
C VAL A 471 34.64 -22.08 -3.27
N ASP A 472 34.28 -21.88 -4.55
CA ASP A 472 35.23 -22.04 -5.68
C ASP A 472 36.33 -20.97 -5.66
N GLU A 473 35.98 -19.69 -5.41
CA GLU A 473 36.97 -18.59 -5.40
C GLU A 473 37.89 -18.58 -4.17
N HIS A 474 37.38 -18.96 -3.00
CA HIS A 474 38.11 -18.72 -1.74
C HIS A 474 38.45 -19.98 -0.94
N LEU A 475 37.77 -21.10 -1.18
CA LEU A 475 37.88 -22.30 -0.32
C LEU A 475 38.22 -23.58 -1.09
N PHE A 476 38.51 -23.49 -2.40
CA PHE A 476 38.76 -24.66 -3.25
C PHE A 476 39.94 -25.54 -2.77
N ARG A 477 41.00 -24.94 -2.21
CA ARG A 477 42.14 -25.66 -1.66
C ARG A 477 41.85 -26.36 -0.34
N GLN A 478 40.97 -25.74 0.47
CA GLN A 478 40.64 -26.26 1.79
C GLN A 478 39.56 -27.35 1.72
N TYR A 479 38.62 -27.25 0.77
CA TYR A 479 37.49 -28.16 0.61
C TYR A 479 37.30 -28.69 -0.82
N PRO A 480 38.35 -29.35 -1.43
CA PRO A 480 38.27 -29.78 -2.82
C PRO A 480 37.15 -30.80 -3.08
N LYS A 481 36.93 -31.76 -2.16
CA LYS A 481 35.84 -32.74 -2.27
C LYS A 481 34.45 -32.12 -2.12
N ALA A 482 34.31 -31.12 -1.26
CA ALA A 482 33.02 -30.41 -1.11
C ALA A 482 32.72 -29.60 -2.36
N LEU A 483 33.71 -28.95 -2.96
CA LEU A 483 33.57 -28.23 -4.22
C LEU A 483 33.16 -29.15 -5.38
N GLU A 484 33.76 -30.30 -5.51
CA GLU A 484 33.38 -31.30 -6.51
C GLU A 484 31.93 -31.74 -6.34
N ARG A 485 31.52 -32.08 -5.10
CA ARG A 485 30.15 -32.44 -4.77
C ARG A 485 29.17 -31.29 -5.08
N LEU A 486 29.54 -30.04 -4.81
CA LEU A 486 28.72 -28.88 -5.13
C LEU A 486 28.53 -28.70 -6.64
N LYS A 487 29.61 -28.87 -7.44
CA LYS A 487 29.57 -28.81 -8.90
C LYS A 487 28.65 -29.91 -9.47
N GLN A 488 28.86 -31.15 -9.00
CA GLN A 488 28.02 -32.28 -9.41
C GLN A 488 26.55 -32.05 -9.06
N TYR A 489 26.24 -31.61 -7.83
CA TYR A 489 24.87 -31.33 -7.42
C TYR A 489 24.25 -30.20 -8.24
N ARG A 490 25.06 -29.23 -8.69
CA ARG A 490 24.56 -28.14 -9.56
C ARG A 490 24.15 -28.66 -10.95
N GLU A 491 24.87 -29.64 -11.48
CA GLU A 491 24.50 -30.34 -12.72
C GLU A 491 23.24 -31.16 -12.54
N ASP A 492 23.16 -31.95 -11.48
CA ASP A 492 21.98 -32.74 -11.12
C ASP A 492 20.71 -31.82 -10.94
N TYR A 493 20.89 -30.68 -10.29
CA TYR A 493 19.84 -29.69 -10.14
C TYR A 493 19.33 -29.16 -11.48
N THR A 494 20.23 -28.97 -12.45
CA THR A 494 19.83 -28.51 -13.78
C THR A 494 18.92 -29.53 -14.46
N VAL A 495 19.26 -30.81 -14.34
CA VAL A 495 18.49 -31.91 -14.95
C VAL A 495 17.17 -32.13 -14.23
N HIS A 496 17.22 -32.30 -12.90
CA HIS A 496 16.04 -32.71 -12.12
C HIS A 496 15.10 -31.58 -11.72
N VAL A 497 15.60 -30.33 -11.68
CA VAL A 497 14.76 -29.18 -11.28
C VAL A 497 14.53 -28.22 -12.45
N ASP A 498 15.59 -27.64 -13.04
CA ASP A 498 15.41 -26.59 -14.06
C ASP A 498 14.75 -27.11 -15.34
N GLN A 499 15.19 -28.25 -15.87
CA GLN A 499 14.64 -28.83 -17.11
C GLN A 499 13.22 -29.36 -16.89
N VAL A 500 13.00 -30.09 -15.78
CA VAL A 500 11.68 -30.61 -15.44
C VAL A 500 10.68 -29.48 -15.22
N ALA A 501 11.07 -28.41 -14.48
CA ALA A 501 10.22 -27.26 -14.27
C ALA A 501 9.86 -26.55 -15.57
N SER A 502 10.83 -26.43 -16.49
CA SER A 502 10.60 -25.82 -17.80
C SER A 502 9.62 -26.63 -18.65
N SER A 503 9.75 -27.94 -18.68
CA SER A 503 8.83 -28.83 -19.39
C SER A 503 7.44 -28.83 -18.76
N PHE A 504 7.38 -28.83 -17.43
CA PHE A 504 6.13 -28.78 -16.69
C PHE A 504 5.41 -27.43 -16.87
N ALA A 505 6.17 -26.33 -17.01
CA ALA A 505 5.60 -25.00 -17.28
C ALA A 505 4.80 -24.97 -18.59
N ILE A 506 5.24 -25.66 -19.62
CA ILE A 506 4.50 -25.78 -20.88
C ILE A 506 3.18 -26.51 -20.66
N GLN A 507 3.19 -27.59 -19.88
CA GLN A 507 2.01 -28.41 -19.63
C GLN A 507 0.92 -27.65 -18.90
N TYR A 508 1.22 -27.07 -17.71
CA TYR A 508 0.19 -26.35 -16.96
C TYR A 508 -0.24 -25.07 -17.67
N THR A 509 0.65 -24.41 -18.43
CA THR A 509 0.28 -23.23 -19.22
C THR A 509 -0.77 -23.59 -20.27
N ASN A 510 -0.58 -24.70 -20.99
CA ASN A 510 -1.54 -25.17 -21.99
C ASN A 510 -2.88 -25.54 -21.36
N LEU A 511 -2.87 -26.27 -20.23
CA LEU A 511 -4.10 -26.64 -19.52
C LEU A 511 -4.87 -25.39 -19.05
N ILE A 512 -4.20 -24.41 -18.46
CA ILE A 512 -4.83 -23.17 -17.98
C ILE A 512 -5.36 -22.33 -19.15
N ARG A 513 -4.67 -22.27 -20.27
CA ARG A 513 -5.09 -21.47 -21.43
C ARG A 513 -6.27 -22.09 -22.18
N GLN A 514 -6.34 -23.40 -22.24
CA GLN A 514 -7.38 -24.15 -22.97
C GLN A 514 -8.62 -24.40 -22.09
N GLY A 515 -8.47 -24.50 -20.76
CA GLY A 515 -9.54 -24.77 -19.84
C GLY A 515 -10.50 -23.59 -19.64
N PHE A 516 -11.81 -23.86 -19.59
CA PHE A 516 -12.84 -22.85 -19.27
C PHE A 516 -12.90 -22.63 -17.75
N ASP A 517 -12.90 -23.69 -16.96
CA ASP A 517 -12.99 -23.70 -15.50
C ASP A 517 -11.69 -24.21 -14.88
N TYR A 518 -10.58 -23.52 -15.22
CA TYR A 518 -9.22 -23.91 -14.80
C TYR A 518 -9.05 -24.01 -13.28
N ASP A 519 -9.83 -23.25 -12.48
CA ASP A 519 -9.79 -23.30 -11.00
C ASP A 519 -10.25 -24.66 -10.45
N SER A 520 -11.18 -25.33 -11.13
CA SER A 520 -11.80 -26.61 -10.74
C SER A 520 -11.44 -27.76 -11.65
N ASP A 521 -10.58 -27.55 -12.65
CA ASP A 521 -10.16 -28.58 -13.61
C ASP A 521 -9.39 -29.69 -12.88
N THR A 522 -9.96 -30.89 -12.90
CA THR A 522 -9.41 -32.05 -12.17
C THR A 522 -8.06 -32.49 -12.72
N VAL A 523 -7.84 -32.38 -14.04
CA VAL A 523 -6.56 -32.75 -14.66
C VAL A 523 -5.46 -31.79 -14.24
N LEU A 524 -5.76 -30.49 -14.26
CA LEU A 524 -4.84 -29.45 -13.80
C LEU A 524 -4.49 -29.61 -12.31
N GLN A 525 -5.52 -29.87 -11.47
CA GLN A 525 -5.31 -30.08 -10.03
C GLN A 525 -4.42 -31.29 -9.78
N GLU A 526 -4.71 -32.42 -10.42
CA GLU A 526 -3.89 -33.64 -10.29
C GLU A 526 -2.45 -33.39 -10.75
N ARG A 527 -2.25 -32.69 -11.85
CA ARG A 527 -0.92 -32.34 -12.34
C ARG A 527 -0.18 -31.39 -11.40
N CYS A 528 -0.87 -30.38 -10.86
CA CYS A 528 -0.28 -29.49 -9.86
C CYS A 528 0.13 -30.24 -8.59
N MET A 529 -0.71 -31.16 -8.10
CA MET A 529 -0.41 -31.96 -6.92
C MET A 529 0.79 -32.88 -7.15
N LYS A 530 0.83 -33.63 -8.25
CA LYS A 530 1.95 -34.52 -8.61
C LYS A 530 3.25 -33.73 -8.85
N GLY A 531 3.18 -32.62 -9.58
CA GLY A 531 4.33 -31.72 -9.76
C GLY A 531 4.84 -31.15 -8.44
N ALA A 532 3.92 -30.72 -7.58
CA ALA A 532 4.28 -30.19 -6.27
C ALA A 532 4.93 -31.25 -5.37
N ALA A 533 4.44 -32.49 -5.36
CA ALA A 533 5.04 -33.60 -4.63
C ALA A 533 6.44 -33.92 -5.14
N TYR A 534 6.64 -33.99 -6.47
CA TYR A 534 7.95 -34.21 -7.08
C TYR A 534 8.97 -33.15 -6.67
N PHE A 535 8.62 -31.85 -6.85
CA PHE A 535 9.54 -30.78 -6.51
C PHE A 535 9.75 -30.61 -5.00
N ALA A 536 8.76 -30.96 -4.15
CA ALA A 536 8.96 -31.01 -2.71
C ALA A 536 10.05 -32.05 -2.35
N GLY A 537 10.02 -33.23 -2.98
CA GLY A 537 11.06 -34.24 -2.85
C GLY A 537 12.44 -33.73 -3.25
N GLU A 538 12.57 -33.02 -4.38
CA GLU A 538 13.83 -32.39 -4.81
C GLU A 538 14.32 -31.31 -3.83
N MET A 539 13.43 -30.49 -3.30
CA MET A 539 13.77 -29.49 -2.26
C MET A 539 14.24 -30.16 -0.96
N GLN A 540 13.65 -31.27 -0.58
CA GLN A 540 14.09 -32.06 0.58
C GLN A 540 15.49 -32.67 0.35
N LYS A 541 15.76 -33.24 -0.83
CA LYS A 541 17.08 -33.75 -1.20
C LYS A 541 18.13 -32.61 -1.13
N MET A 542 17.81 -31.45 -1.67
CA MET A 542 18.68 -30.28 -1.64
C MET A 542 18.95 -29.79 -0.21
N ARG A 543 17.96 -29.82 0.66
CA ARG A 543 18.12 -29.49 2.08
C ARG A 543 19.10 -30.47 2.76
N VAL A 544 18.88 -31.79 2.59
CA VAL A 544 19.74 -32.82 3.16
C VAL A 544 21.17 -32.69 2.63
N PHE A 545 21.31 -32.42 1.33
CA PHE A 545 22.63 -32.18 0.73
C PHE A 545 23.32 -30.96 1.37
N TYR A 546 22.60 -29.82 1.48
CA TYR A 546 23.13 -28.60 2.08
C TYR A 546 23.53 -28.82 3.56
N ASP A 547 22.70 -29.49 4.35
CA ASP A 547 22.96 -29.78 5.75
C ASP A 547 24.18 -30.73 5.93
N SER A 548 24.53 -31.54 4.90
CA SER A 548 25.73 -32.38 4.87
C SER A 548 27.04 -31.63 4.58
N LEU A 549 26.95 -30.35 4.17
CA LEU A 549 28.10 -29.52 3.86
C LEU A 549 28.59 -28.80 5.12
N HIS A 550 29.77 -29.22 5.60
CA HIS A 550 30.45 -28.62 6.76
C HIS A 550 31.60 -27.76 6.24
N ILE A 551 31.30 -26.54 5.80
CA ILE A 551 32.26 -25.60 5.21
C ILE A 551 32.34 -24.35 6.11
N GLU A 552 33.56 -24.10 6.60
CA GLU A 552 33.85 -22.93 7.44
C GLU A 552 35.09 -22.20 6.89
N SER A 553 35.24 -20.94 7.26
CA SER A 553 36.40 -20.13 6.89
C SER A 553 36.94 -19.36 8.06
N SER A 554 38.25 -19.37 8.23
CA SER A 554 38.96 -18.53 9.20
C SER A 554 39.02 -17.05 8.76
N ASN A 555 38.88 -16.78 7.47
CA ASN A 555 38.79 -15.42 6.96
C ASN A 555 37.40 -14.86 7.21
N LYS A 556 37.30 -13.81 8.05
CA LYS A 556 36.05 -13.20 8.49
C LYS A 556 35.16 -12.73 7.31
N ALA A 557 35.76 -12.10 6.30
CA ALA A 557 34.98 -11.59 5.14
C ALA A 557 34.40 -12.73 4.29
N VAL A 558 35.18 -13.83 4.12
CA VAL A 558 34.72 -15.04 3.41
C VAL A 558 33.64 -15.74 4.24
N ALA A 559 33.82 -15.87 5.55
CA ALA A 559 32.86 -16.48 6.45
C ALA A 559 31.51 -15.71 6.45
N GLU A 560 31.54 -14.37 6.47
CA GLU A 560 30.33 -13.54 6.38
C GLU A 560 29.61 -13.72 5.03
N ARG A 561 30.33 -13.83 3.92
CA ARG A 561 29.76 -14.11 2.59
C ARG A 561 29.15 -15.51 2.53
N LEU A 562 29.88 -16.51 2.99
CA LEU A 562 29.46 -17.91 3.01
C LEU A 562 28.17 -18.05 3.83
N GLN A 563 28.14 -17.48 5.04
CA GLN A 563 26.97 -17.50 5.89
C GLN A 563 25.78 -16.78 5.25
N ARG A 564 26.01 -15.61 4.63
CA ARG A 564 24.93 -14.83 3.98
C ARG A 564 24.28 -15.61 2.84
N TYR A 565 25.08 -16.16 1.91
CA TYR A 565 24.55 -16.90 0.77
C TYR A 565 24.00 -18.27 1.17
N GLY A 566 24.58 -18.91 2.16
CA GLY A 566 24.05 -20.14 2.73
C GLY A 566 22.70 -19.93 3.42
N ASP A 567 22.57 -18.89 4.23
CA ASP A 567 21.31 -18.50 4.84
C ASP A 567 20.24 -18.16 3.77
N GLU A 568 20.62 -17.48 2.70
CA GLU A 568 19.72 -17.12 1.61
C GLU A 568 19.23 -18.37 0.85
N LEU A 569 20.14 -19.25 0.52
CA LEU A 569 19.85 -20.54 -0.13
C LEU A 569 18.90 -21.39 0.73
N TYR A 570 19.25 -21.59 1.99
CA TYR A 570 18.43 -22.37 2.92
C TYR A 570 17.00 -21.83 3.05
N GLN A 571 16.86 -20.52 3.10
CA GLN A 571 15.54 -19.87 3.19
C GLN A 571 14.72 -20.09 1.93
N HIS A 572 15.30 -19.94 0.74
CA HIS A 572 14.58 -20.21 -0.50
C HIS A 572 14.14 -21.65 -0.63
N ILE A 573 15.01 -22.62 -0.26
CA ILE A 573 14.66 -24.04 -0.23
C ILE A 573 13.47 -24.28 0.73
N ARG A 574 13.54 -23.78 1.96
CA ARG A 574 12.51 -23.95 2.97
C ARG A 574 11.17 -23.38 2.52
N VAL A 575 11.14 -22.14 2.02
CA VAL A 575 9.90 -21.50 1.54
C VAL A 575 9.27 -22.34 0.44
N LYS A 576 10.06 -22.74 -0.56
CA LYS A 576 9.57 -23.58 -1.65
C LYS A 576 9.07 -24.93 -1.16
N PHE A 577 9.82 -25.60 -0.32
CA PHE A 577 9.41 -26.88 0.27
C PHE A 577 8.06 -26.78 0.98
N CYS A 578 7.85 -25.78 1.84
CA CYS A 578 6.58 -25.61 2.54
C CYS A 578 5.40 -25.33 1.59
N LEU A 579 5.60 -24.50 0.57
CA LEU A 579 4.54 -24.19 -0.40
C LEU A 579 4.19 -25.39 -1.27
N LEU A 580 5.21 -26.09 -1.76
CA LEU A 580 5.05 -27.29 -2.58
C LEU A 580 4.36 -28.44 -1.79
N SER A 581 4.81 -28.68 -0.56
CA SER A 581 4.19 -29.69 0.33
C SER A 581 2.72 -29.39 0.61
N PHE A 582 2.37 -28.11 0.83
CA PHE A 582 0.99 -27.71 1.01
C PHE A 582 0.14 -28.02 -0.23
N VAL A 583 0.64 -27.65 -1.43
CA VAL A 583 -0.10 -27.88 -2.68
C VAL A 583 -0.17 -29.36 -3.04
N ALA A 584 0.86 -30.13 -2.74
CA ALA A 584 0.88 -31.58 -2.96
C ALA A 584 -0.28 -32.29 -2.23
N VAL A 585 -0.66 -31.79 -1.04
CA VAL A 585 -1.73 -32.40 -0.20
C VAL A 585 -3.10 -31.78 -0.47
N LYS A 586 -3.18 -30.43 -0.60
CA LYS A 586 -4.46 -29.70 -0.65
C LYS A 586 -4.90 -29.30 -2.05
N GLY A 587 -4.06 -29.51 -3.06
CA GLY A 587 -4.26 -28.98 -4.41
C GLY A 587 -3.93 -27.48 -4.49
N PHE A 588 -4.00 -26.94 -5.70
CA PHE A 588 -3.72 -25.53 -5.96
C PHE A 588 -5.02 -24.72 -6.04
N GLY A 589 -5.23 -23.86 -5.06
CA GLY A 589 -6.31 -22.86 -5.09
C GLY A 589 -5.72 -21.46 -4.87
N ARG A 590 -6.14 -20.48 -5.63
CA ARG A 590 -5.64 -19.10 -5.54
C ARG A 590 -5.64 -18.58 -4.10
N ASP A 591 -6.78 -18.62 -3.43
CA ASP A 591 -6.96 -18.07 -2.08
C ASP A 591 -6.17 -18.85 -1.03
N SER A 592 -6.15 -20.18 -1.13
CA SER A 592 -5.42 -21.06 -0.21
C SER A 592 -3.89 -20.89 -0.40
N TYR A 593 -3.44 -20.78 -1.64
CA TYR A 593 -2.03 -20.53 -1.96
C TYR A 593 -1.55 -19.17 -1.43
N LEU A 594 -2.30 -18.09 -1.69
CA LEU A 594 -1.96 -16.75 -1.18
C LEU A 594 -1.89 -16.74 0.35
N ARG A 595 -2.82 -17.40 1.04
CA ARG A 595 -2.79 -17.56 2.50
C ARG A 595 -1.55 -18.32 2.95
N GLN A 596 -1.23 -19.47 2.32
CA GLN A 596 -0.07 -20.27 2.68
C GLN A 596 1.25 -19.54 2.41
N ARG A 597 1.38 -18.87 1.26
CA ARG A 597 2.53 -18.00 0.94
C ARG A 597 2.75 -16.95 2.02
N ALA A 598 1.65 -16.42 2.48
CA ALA A 598 1.60 -15.47 3.55
C ALA A 598 2.16 -16.04 4.86
N LEU A 599 1.73 -17.20 5.27
CA LEU A 599 2.17 -17.85 6.50
C LEU A 599 3.67 -18.18 6.44
N VAL A 600 4.12 -18.80 5.35
CA VAL A 600 5.51 -19.24 5.19
C VAL A 600 6.50 -18.07 5.17
N ALA A 601 6.13 -16.93 4.57
CA ALA A 601 6.99 -15.74 4.54
C ALA A 601 7.32 -15.19 5.94
N VAL A 602 6.52 -15.52 6.93
CA VAL A 602 6.62 -15.01 8.31
C VAL A 602 7.22 -16.02 9.28
N GLU A 603 7.02 -17.31 9.08
CA GLU A 603 7.58 -18.37 9.95
C GLU A 603 9.12 -18.41 10.00
N GLU A 604 9.79 -17.71 9.09
CA GLU A 604 11.24 -17.54 9.06
C GLU A 604 11.88 -17.08 10.38
N ASP A 605 11.11 -16.50 11.31
CA ASP A 605 11.70 -15.76 12.46
C ASP A 605 11.90 -16.63 13.72
N LYS A 606 11.16 -17.71 13.89
CA LYS A 606 11.23 -18.50 15.14
C LYS A 606 12.54 -19.27 15.29
N SER A 607 13.12 -19.79 14.20
CA SER A 607 14.35 -20.57 14.23
C SER A 607 15.61 -19.74 14.53
N LYS A 608 15.69 -18.50 14.00
CA LYS A 608 16.85 -17.61 14.21
C LYS A 608 16.89 -16.98 15.61
N THR A 609 15.75 -16.77 16.24
CA THR A 609 15.68 -16.22 17.61
C THR A 609 16.11 -17.25 18.64
N THR A 610 15.81 -18.51 18.44
CA THR A 610 16.23 -19.64 19.30
C THR A 610 17.74 -19.87 19.21
N GLN A 611 18.31 -19.84 17.98
CA GLN A 611 19.74 -20.01 17.76
C GLN A 611 20.58 -18.84 18.30
N LYS A 612 20.10 -17.57 18.17
CA LYS A 612 20.75 -16.41 18.77
C LYS A 612 20.69 -16.42 20.32
N ARG A 613 19.60 -16.92 20.90
CA ARG A 613 19.52 -17.11 22.36
C ARG A 613 20.44 -18.21 22.86
N LYS A 614 20.65 -19.30 22.09
CA LYS A 614 21.64 -20.35 22.41
C LYS A 614 23.07 -19.81 22.32
N ASN A 615 23.40 -19.05 21.28
CA ASN A 615 24.76 -18.48 21.11
C ASN A 615 25.07 -17.31 22.07
N ALA A 616 24.08 -16.54 22.50
CA ALA A 616 24.26 -15.49 23.52
C ALA A 616 24.42 -16.08 24.94
N LYS A 617 23.79 -17.23 25.25
CA LYS A 617 23.97 -17.96 26.50
C LYS A 617 25.31 -18.72 26.55
N GLY A 618 25.91 -19.08 25.40
CA GLY A 618 27.19 -19.78 25.33
C GLY A 618 28.41 -18.91 25.62
N ARG A 619 28.30 -17.57 25.66
CA ARG A 619 29.42 -16.65 25.96
C ARG A 619 29.61 -16.32 27.45
N ASN A 620 28.73 -16.77 28.34
CA ASN A 620 28.76 -16.45 29.78
C ASN A 620 28.69 -17.65 30.71
N LYS A 621 29.16 -18.85 30.32
CA LYS A 621 29.30 -19.98 31.27
C LYS A 621 30.47 -20.88 30.92
N THR A 622 31.64 -20.49 31.38
CA THR A 622 32.60 -21.43 31.96
C THR A 622 32.17 -21.62 33.39
N LEU A 623 31.44 -22.68 33.71
CA LEU A 623 31.26 -23.39 34.97
C LEU A 623 29.85 -24.05 35.03
N SER A 624 29.79 -25.28 34.70
CA SER A 624 29.06 -26.43 35.24
C SER A 624 28.60 -27.43 34.19
N LEU A 625 29.48 -28.32 33.86
CA LEU A 625 29.23 -29.54 33.05
C LEU A 625 28.53 -30.59 33.94
N LYS A 626 27.23 -30.51 34.18
CA LYS A 626 26.45 -31.67 34.67
C LYS A 626 24.90 -31.61 34.48
N SER A 627 24.32 -30.51 33.94
CA SER A 627 22.88 -30.46 33.70
C SER A 627 22.45 -30.55 32.21
N ASP A 628 23.41 -30.55 31.28
CA ASP A 628 23.11 -30.36 29.84
C ASP A 628 22.69 -31.63 29.09
N ARG A 629 22.71 -32.82 29.73
CA ARG A 629 22.26 -34.07 29.08
C ARG A 629 20.75 -34.31 29.17
N ALA A 630 20.11 -33.82 30.24
CA ALA A 630 18.66 -33.96 30.40
C ALA A 630 17.87 -32.97 29.51
N ASP A 631 18.38 -31.72 29.39
CA ASP A 631 17.75 -30.69 28.55
C ASP A 631 17.92 -30.94 27.04
N ALA A 632 19.02 -31.63 26.62
CA ALA A 632 19.23 -32.02 25.24
C ALA A 632 18.31 -33.18 24.83
N HIS A 633 17.99 -34.10 25.76
CA HIS A 633 17.07 -35.21 25.50
C HIS A 633 15.61 -34.70 25.43
N ALA A 634 15.22 -33.77 26.32
CA ALA A 634 13.91 -33.16 26.30
C ALA A 634 13.68 -32.27 25.05
N ALA A 635 14.71 -31.58 24.54
CA ALA A 635 14.65 -30.82 23.30
C ALA A 635 14.59 -31.73 22.06
N TYR A 636 15.28 -32.88 22.07
CA TYR A 636 15.20 -33.87 21.02
C TYR A 636 13.83 -34.59 20.97
N GLU A 637 13.27 -34.92 22.14
CA GLU A 637 11.92 -35.48 22.23
C GLU A 637 10.84 -34.46 21.79
N ALA A 638 10.97 -33.19 22.16
CA ALA A 638 10.05 -32.13 21.73
C ALA A 638 10.17 -31.82 20.21
N GLU A 639 11.39 -31.88 19.64
CA GLU A 639 11.58 -31.80 18.17
C GLU A 639 11.04 -33.04 17.45
N LYS A 640 11.14 -34.20 18.06
CA LYS A 640 10.58 -35.44 17.54
C LYS A 640 9.07 -35.45 17.64
N GLU A 641 8.46 -35.01 18.74
CA GLU A 641 7.00 -34.83 18.86
C GLU A 641 6.46 -33.77 17.88
N MET A 642 7.19 -32.67 17.61
CA MET A 642 6.81 -31.72 16.58
C MET A 642 7.01 -32.24 15.15
N ALA A 643 8.03 -33.06 14.92
CA ALA A 643 8.23 -33.74 13.65
C ALA A 643 7.21 -34.87 13.44
N ASP A 644 6.88 -35.61 14.48
CA ASP A 644 5.84 -36.64 14.47
C ASP A 644 4.44 -36.05 14.42
N SER A 645 4.15 -34.90 15.04
CA SER A 645 2.88 -34.18 14.87
C SER A 645 2.77 -33.49 13.49
N ALA A 646 3.87 -33.02 12.93
CA ALA A 646 3.89 -32.57 11.52
C ALA A 646 3.78 -33.72 10.53
N ASN A 647 4.33 -34.90 10.86
CA ASN A 647 4.15 -36.14 10.11
C ASN A 647 2.77 -36.76 10.36
N SER A 648 2.15 -36.66 11.54
CA SER A 648 0.80 -37.18 11.78
C SER A 648 -0.27 -36.39 10.99
N TYR A 649 -0.05 -35.11 10.72
CA TYR A 649 -0.89 -34.36 9.76
C TYR A 649 -0.64 -34.70 8.29
N VAL A 650 0.44 -35.43 7.99
CA VAL A 650 0.80 -35.90 6.64
C VAL A 650 0.63 -37.42 6.48
N CYS A 651 0.62 -38.18 7.57
CA CYS A 651 0.71 -39.63 7.55
C CYS A 651 -0.58 -40.40 7.92
N GLU A 652 -1.69 -39.77 8.37
CA GLU A 652 -2.93 -40.52 8.61
C GLU A 652 -3.68 -40.91 7.33
N ASP A 653 -3.27 -40.43 6.15
CA ASP A 653 -3.89 -40.80 4.86
C ASP A 653 -2.92 -41.41 3.83
N LEU A 654 -1.67 -41.72 4.20
CA LEU A 654 -0.68 -42.30 3.28
C LEU A 654 -0.49 -43.81 3.38
N SER A 655 -1.20 -44.49 4.30
CA SER A 655 -1.13 -45.95 4.40
C SER A 655 -1.88 -46.70 3.26
N GLU A 656 -2.58 -46.00 2.37
CA GLU A 656 -3.18 -46.57 1.16
C GLU A 656 -2.31 -46.41 -0.12
N TYR A 657 -1.09 -45.89 -0.03
CA TYR A 657 -0.25 -45.66 -1.20
C TYR A 657 1.13 -46.32 -1.11
N GLU A 658 1.24 -47.49 -0.50
CA GLU A 658 2.47 -48.31 -0.58
C GLU A 658 2.74 -48.94 -1.96
N ASP A 659 1.82 -48.80 -2.91
CA ASP A 659 1.97 -49.23 -4.31
C ASP A 659 2.11 -48.04 -5.28
N ALA A 660 3.03 -47.11 -5.04
CA ALA A 660 3.41 -46.14 -6.06
C ALA A 660 4.35 -46.84 -7.07
N PRO A 661 3.97 -46.91 -8.36
CA PRO A 661 4.84 -47.55 -9.36
C PRO A 661 6.15 -46.79 -9.49
N ASP A 662 7.22 -47.54 -9.53
CA ASP A 662 8.57 -47.06 -9.91
C ASP A 662 8.47 -46.23 -11.21
N PHE A 663 8.68 -44.93 -11.10
CA PHE A 663 8.70 -44.05 -12.25
C PHE A 663 9.99 -44.25 -13.05
N THR A 664 10.04 -45.27 -13.88
CA THR A 664 10.96 -45.35 -14.99
C THR A 664 10.56 -44.32 -16.06
N TYR A 665 11.55 -43.76 -16.70
CA TYR A 665 11.52 -42.60 -17.63
C TYR A 665 10.69 -42.79 -18.93
N GLU A 666 9.94 -43.91 -19.08
CA GLU A 666 9.29 -44.28 -20.34
C GLU A 666 7.84 -43.81 -20.54
N GLY A 667 7.33 -42.91 -19.71
CA GLY A 667 5.91 -42.49 -19.75
C GLY A 667 5.62 -41.03 -20.06
N LEU A 668 6.57 -40.19 -20.44
CA LEU A 668 6.31 -38.81 -20.86
C LEU A 668 6.33 -38.73 -22.39
N PRO A 669 5.20 -38.56 -23.08
CA PRO A 669 5.20 -38.24 -24.51
C PRO A 669 5.78 -36.83 -24.69
N TYR A 670 6.66 -36.70 -25.66
CA TYR A 670 7.26 -35.47 -26.15
C TYR A 670 6.24 -34.38 -26.45
#